data_d699ba2f61fe7894a7b851f63df7a79b
#
_entry.id   d699ba2f61fe7894a7b851f63df7a79b
#
_cell.length_a   1.000
_cell.length_b   1.000
_cell.length_c   1.000
_cell.angle_alpha   90.00
_cell.angle_beta   90.00
_cell.angle_gamma   90.00
#
_symmetry.space_group_name_H-M   'P 1'
#
loop_
_entity.id
_entity.type
_entity.pdbx_description
1 polymer ?
#
loop_
_entity_poly.entity_id
_entity_poly.type
_entity_poly.pdbx_seq_one_letter_code
_entity_poly.pdbx_strand_id
1 'polypeptide(L)'
;MAISTGSTSTGSTPTGSIPTGSVSNGSMTTHRTPVSATATSGVVAAKAPISPATRLRTALATVCISGALEDKLAAAAAAGFDGVEIFEPDFVASSWAAAQVRQRCADLGLSIDLYQPFRDFDSARPEMLQANLRRADRKFDVMRRLGTDLILVCSSVAPDALDDDDRIAEQLHQLASRAHDRGLRVSYEALAWGRFVNTYERSWEIVRRADHPALGLCIDSFHILSRGSDPAGIEQIPGDKLFFLQLADAPYMNMDVLQWSRHYRLFPGQGTFDLPAFLGHVLAAGYTGPLSLEVFNDVFRQSEPQPAAVDALRSLLALQESTLGRLPLPDSVEAGSGTVDSAAPGSSLAALSGDVGVPEPPTAPPVPALGGFAFAELAVDDASRPAVAGALRAFGFRHCGQHPTKPVQLWQQGGARVPLNFSPDGQQSTGAAVAALGVETEDPVSAAARAQALLAPVLPRRKGPAEADLAAVAAPDGTSVFFCRTGADDATSWLSDFPPTSDATSTDRGTDGGAGIGVSHIDHVALTQPFDRFDEAALFYRSVLGLQTQHSSEIAAPFGLVRNRAVADPSGAVRICLSVSVLRRGSEWQPGVTDPQHIAFATADVVAATRAAAEAGAPVLRVPDNYYDDLDARLAPLAQLLEAMRELGVLYDRNADGEFLHLYTEVLGGRVFFELVQRIGDYSGYGESNSPIRMAAHRRQRTGAGQHAG
;
A
#
# COMPACT_ATOMS: atom_id res chain seq x y z
N MET A 1 22.74 -16.19 -42.12
CA MET A 1 22.08 -16.66 -43.35
C MET A 1 21.01 -15.63 -43.66
N ALA A 2 21.24 -14.95 -44.76
CA ALA A 2 20.45 -13.86 -45.28
C ALA A 2 19.27 -14.39 -46.10
N ILE A 3 18.45 -13.43 -46.54
CA ILE A 3 17.50 -13.42 -47.69
C ILE A 3 16.07 -13.16 -47.17
N SER A 4 15.27 -12.21 -47.62
CA SER A 4 15.29 -11.19 -48.67
C SER A 4 13.85 -10.73 -48.87
N THR A 5 13.61 -9.44 -48.89
CA THR A 5 12.78 -8.56 -49.73
C THR A 5 11.47 -9.00 -50.39
N GLY A 6 10.52 -8.06 -50.39
CA GLY A 6 9.42 -7.89 -51.33
C GLY A 6 8.29 -7.07 -50.72
N SER A 7 8.12 -5.83 -50.87
CA SER A 7 7.72 -4.86 -51.89
C SER A 7 6.20 -4.73 -52.07
N THR A 8 5.72 -3.55 -51.73
CA THR A 8 4.70 -2.65 -52.30
C THR A 8 3.29 -3.15 -52.61
N SER A 9 2.29 -2.43 -52.04
CA SER A 9 1.33 -1.71 -52.91
C SER A 9 0.45 -0.71 -52.09
N THR A 10 0.31 0.41 -52.68
CA THR A 10 -0.47 1.62 -52.48
C THR A 10 -1.99 1.40 -52.37
N GLY A 11 -2.65 2.18 -51.53
CA GLY A 11 -4.11 2.28 -51.49
C GLY A 11 -4.58 3.51 -50.72
N SER A 12 -5.09 4.43 -51.45
CA SER A 12 -5.64 5.76 -51.24
C SER A 12 -6.63 5.94 -50.11
N THR A 13 -6.52 7.12 -49.45
CA THR A 13 -7.50 7.79 -48.57
C THR A 13 -8.79 8.20 -49.32
N PRO A 14 -9.90 8.36 -48.57
CA PRO A 14 -10.81 9.45 -48.85
C PRO A 14 -11.03 10.35 -47.63
N THR A 15 -10.93 11.63 -47.88
CA THR A 15 -11.30 12.78 -47.08
C THR A 15 -12.81 12.85 -46.88
N GLY A 16 -13.26 13.02 -45.63
CA GLY A 16 -14.64 13.33 -45.30
C GLY A 16 -14.69 14.56 -44.38
N SER A 17 -15.26 15.63 -44.88
CA SER A 17 -15.45 16.94 -44.28
C SER A 17 -16.53 16.93 -43.18
N ILE A 18 -16.27 17.64 -42.10
CA ILE A 18 -17.20 17.91 -40.98
C ILE A 18 -17.86 19.27 -41.19
N PRO A 19 -19.18 19.43 -41.03
CA PRO A 19 -19.81 20.72 -41.04
C PRO A 19 -19.82 21.38 -39.65
N THR A 20 -19.42 22.63 -39.62
CA THR A 20 -19.51 23.55 -38.49
C THR A 20 -20.95 24.06 -38.34
N GLY A 21 -21.52 23.85 -37.16
CA GLY A 21 -22.77 24.46 -36.72
C GLY A 21 -22.56 25.41 -35.58
N SER A 22 -22.74 26.70 -35.81
CA SER A 22 -22.76 27.77 -34.82
C SER A 22 -24.09 27.81 -34.08
N VAL A 23 -24.09 27.91 -32.75
CA VAL A 23 -25.27 28.29 -31.97
C VAL A 23 -24.93 29.44 -31.02
N SER A 24 -25.77 30.46 -31.14
CA SER A 24 -25.70 31.77 -30.55
C SER A 24 -26.01 31.80 -29.06
N ASN A 25 -25.37 32.78 -28.39
CA ASN A 25 -25.63 33.24 -27.00
C ASN A 25 -27.05 33.75 -26.79
N GLY A 26 -27.69 33.27 -25.71
CA GLY A 26 -28.86 33.84 -25.13
C GLY A 26 -28.64 34.16 -23.64
N SER A 27 -28.44 35.40 -23.34
CA SER A 27 -28.35 35.97 -21.97
C SER A 27 -29.75 36.06 -21.34
N MET A 28 -29.93 35.43 -20.17
CA MET A 28 -31.07 35.71 -19.29
C MET A 28 -30.57 36.07 -17.89
N THR A 29 -30.65 37.37 -17.59
CA THR A 29 -30.52 37.94 -16.26
C THR A 29 -31.78 37.68 -15.43
N THR A 30 -31.65 37.02 -14.29
CA THR A 30 -32.70 37.03 -13.25
C THR A 30 -32.14 37.60 -11.95
N HIS A 31 -32.72 38.71 -11.53
CA HIS A 31 -32.55 39.31 -10.22
C HIS A 31 -33.01 38.37 -9.10
N ARG A 32 -32.17 38.15 -8.10
CA ARG A 32 -32.53 37.60 -6.80
C ARG A 32 -32.09 38.53 -5.68
N THR A 33 -33.06 39.01 -4.91
CA THR A 33 -32.93 39.70 -3.64
C THR A 33 -32.32 38.80 -2.55
N PRO A 34 -31.49 39.34 -1.65
CA PRO A 34 -30.89 38.54 -0.58
C PRO A 34 -31.85 38.40 0.60
N VAL A 35 -32.12 37.16 1.02
CA VAL A 35 -32.73 36.84 2.31
C VAL A 35 -31.60 36.64 3.32
N SER A 36 -31.60 37.47 4.35
CA SER A 36 -30.70 37.38 5.51
C SER A 36 -31.08 36.16 6.35
N ALA A 37 -30.18 35.18 6.45
CA ALA A 37 -30.25 34.11 7.44
C ALA A 37 -29.08 34.28 8.41
N THR A 38 -29.39 34.60 9.63
CA THR A 38 -28.47 34.58 10.78
C THR A 38 -28.09 33.13 11.08
N ALA A 39 -26.88 32.73 10.69
CA ALA A 39 -26.29 31.48 11.08
C ALA A 39 -25.46 31.66 12.36
N THR A 40 -25.92 31.05 13.43
CA THR A 40 -25.13 30.85 14.64
C THR A 40 -23.99 29.86 14.32
N SER A 41 -22.78 30.40 14.19
CA SER A 41 -21.56 29.63 13.99
C SER A 41 -21.14 28.95 15.29
N GLY A 42 -21.36 27.63 15.40
CA GLY A 42 -20.62 26.81 16.33
C GLY A 42 -19.18 26.72 15.82
N VAL A 43 -18.26 27.37 16.52
CA VAL A 43 -16.83 27.33 16.27
C VAL A 43 -16.36 25.91 16.63
N VAL A 44 -16.23 25.05 15.63
CA VAL A 44 -15.38 23.85 15.75
C VAL A 44 -13.95 24.37 15.81
N ALA A 45 -13.31 24.22 16.97
CA ALA A 45 -11.93 24.63 17.17
C ALA A 45 -11.05 23.91 16.13
N ALA A 46 -10.54 24.67 15.17
CA ALA A 46 -9.51 24.20 14.26
C ALA A 46 -8.29 23.79 15.11
N LYS A 47 -7.92 22.52 15.04
CA LYS A 47 -6.74 21.97 15.71
C LYS A 47 -5.52 22.76 15.20
N ALA A 48 -4.73 23.31 16.11
CA ALA A 48 -3.55 24.09 15.77
C ALA A 48 -2.63 23.28 14.82
N PRO A 49 -2.05 23.90 13.79
CA PRO A 49 -1.14 23.22 12.90
C PRO A 49 0.05 22.71 13.72
N ILE A 50 0.42 21.45 13.47
CA ILE A 50 1.60 20.82 14.08
C ILE A 50 2.81 21.70 13.78
N SER A 51 3.55 22.08 14.81
CA SER A 51 4.75 22.92 14.65
C SER A 51 5.76 22.25 13.70
N PRO A 52 6.30 22.93 12.69
CA PRO A 52 7.27 22.35 11.75
C PRO A 52 8.56 21.83 12.41
N ALA A 53 8.80 22.17 13.67
CA ALA A 53 10.01 21.82 14.42
C ALA A 53 10.03 20.35 14.93
N THR A 54 8.96 19.58 14.78
CA THR A 54 8.77 18.27 15.43
C THR A 54 8.73 17.06 14.50
N ARG A 55 8.74 17.25 13.17
CA ARG A 55 8.80 16.12 12.23
C ARG A 55 10.06 16.15 11.38
N LEU A 56 10.59 14.97 11.04
CA LEU A 56 11.65 14.87 10.04
C LEU A 56 11.11 15.34 8.69
N ARG A 57 11.90 16.16 7.99
CA ARG A 57 11.54 16.61 6.64
C ARG A 57 11.46 15.41 5.69
N THR A 58 10.56 15.49 4.74
CA THR A 58 10.33 14.44 3.74
C THR A 58 10.61 14.95 2.34
N ALA A 59 11.26 14.14 1.50
CA ALA A 59 11.50 14.46 0.11
C ALA A 59 11.19 13.27 -0.81
N LEU A 60 10.97 13.56 -2.09
CA LEU A 60 10.67 12.59 -3.11
C LEU A 60 11.55 12.83 -4.35
N ALA A 61 12.29 11.83 -4.77
CA ALA A 61 12.96 11.89 -6.07
C ALA A 61 11.95 11.82 -7.20
N THR A 62 12.05 12.73 -8.17
CA THR A 62 11.07 12.81 -9.27
C THR A 62 11.03 11.54 -10.12
N VAL A 63 12.03 10.68 -10.03
CA VAL A 63 12.05 9.36 -10.69
C VAL A 63 11.04 8.36 -10.12
N CYS A 64 10.56 8.55 -8.88
CA CYS A 64 9.68 7.60 -8.18
C CYS A 64 8.30 7.48 -8.82
N ILE A 65 7.80 8.53 -9.45
CA ILE A 65 6.43 8.62 -9.95
C ILE A 65 6.39 8.95 -11.45
N SER A 66 5.25 8.69 -12.08
CA SER A 66 5.01 8.92 -13.51
C SER A 66 4.75 10.40 -13.84
N GLY A 67 4.63 10.71 -15.12
CA GLY A 67 4.27 12.04 -15.63
C GLY A 67 5.47 12.89 -16.03
N ALA A 68 5.19 14.08 -16.56
CA ALA A 68 6.19 15.11 -16.80
C ALA A 68 6.67 15.72 -15.46
N LEU A 69 7.79 16.46 -15.49
CA LEU A 69 8.31 17.09 -14.27
C LEU A 69 7.25 17.96 -13.59
N GLU A 70 6.46 18.66 -14.38
CA GLU A 70 5.35 19.51 -13.93
C GLU A 70 4.31 18.74 -13.09
N ASP A 71 3.89 17.57 -13.56
CA ASP A 71 2.92 16.70 -12.90
C ASP A 71 3.49 16.15 -11.59
N LYS A 72 4.76 15.73 -11.63
CA LYS A 72 5.48 15.18 -10.48
C LYS A 72 5.62 16.18 -9.34
N LEU A 73 5.99 17.43 -9.65
CA LEU A 73 6.11 18.50 -8.65
C LEU A 73 4.74 18.83 -8.04
N ALA A 74 3.68 18.89 -8.87
CA ALA A 74 2.32 19.12 -8.38
C ALA A 74 1.85 17.98 -7.46
N ALA A 75 2.12 16.72 -7.84
CA ALA A 75 1.74 15.56 -7.05
C ALA A 75 2.49 15.49 -5.71
N ALA A 76 3.80 15.75 -5.69
CA ALA A 76 4.60 15.78 -4.46
C ALA A 76 4.09 16.87 -3.50
N ALA A 77 3.84 18.08 -3.99
CA ALA A 77 3.31 19.17 -3.17
C ALA A 77 1.91 18.86 -2.63
N ALA A 78 1.01 18.34 -3.47
CA ALA A 78 -0.36 18.02 -3.07
C ALA A 78 -0.42 16.85 -2.07
N ALA A 79 0.54 15.91 -2.11
CA ALA A 79 0.69 14.87 -1.11
C ALA A 79 1.18 15.42 0.24
N GLY A 80 1.96 16.53 0.25
CA GLY A 80 2.49 17.18 1.45
C GLY A 80 3.97 16.94 1.72
N PHE A 81 4.76 16.60 0.69
CA PHE A 81 6.22 16.56 0.79
C PHE A 81 6.80 17.96 1.05
N ASP A 82 7.93 18.01 1.77
CA ASP A 82 8.65 19.25 2.05
C ASP A 82 9.66 19.60 0.95
N GLY A 83 10.12 18.61 0.17
CA GLY A 83 11.11 18.80 -0.86
C GLY A 83 11.13 17.72 -1.93
N VAL A 84 11.99 17.93 -2.92
CA VAL A 84 12.19 16.98 -4.03
C VAL A 84 13.68 16.84 -4.38
N GLU A 85 14.02 15.65 -4.89
CA GLU A 85 15.23 15.44 -5.66
C GLU A 85 14.92 15.58 -7.14
N ILE A 86 15.64 16.44 -7.85
CA ILE A 86 15.47 16.57 -9.29
C ILE A 86 16.30 15.52 -10.02
N PHE A 87 15.62 14.54 -10.59
CA PHE A 87 16.23 13.57 -11.48
C PHE A 87 16.57 14.24 -12.82
N GLU A 88 17.85 14.28 -13.20
CA GLU A 88 18.34 15.03 -14.38
C GLU A 88 17.57 14.71 -15.67
N PRO A 89 17.24 13.44 -15.99
CA PRO A 89 16.45 13.14 -17.19
C PRO A 89 15.07 13.81 -17.21
N ASP A 90 14.39 13.93 -16.06
CA ASP A 90 13.11 14.62 -15.97
C ASP A 90 13.27 16.12 -16.25
N PHE A 91 14.32 16.74 -15.69
CA PHE A 91 14.63 18.14 -15.94
C PHE A 91 15.00 18.40 -17.42
N VAL A 92 15.84 17.53 -17.99
CA VAL A 92 16.27 17.67 -19.40
C VAL A 92 15.11 17.49 -20.36
N ALA A 93 14.13 16.65 -20.02
CA ALA A 93 12.92 16.43 -20.81
C ALA A 93 11.84 17.51 -20.62
N SER A 94 11.92 18.31 -19.54
CA SER A 94 10.96 19.38 -19.26
C SER A 94 11.12 20.57 -20.22
N SER A 95 10.00 21.23 -20.51
CA SER A 95 9.97 22.49 -21.25
C SER A 95 10.45 23.70 -20.43
N TRP A 96 10.59 23.55 -19.10
CA TRP A 96 10.92 24.63 -18.18
C TRP A 96 12.45 24.83 -18.07
N ALA A 97 12.87 26.09 -18.14
CA ALA A 97 14.22 26.44 -17.77
C ALA A 97 14.46 26.27 -16.25
N ALA A 98 15.71 26.06 -15.83
CA ALA A 98 16.05 25.81 -14.44
C ALA A 98 15.50 26.88 -13.45
N ALA A 99 15.49 28.16 -13.84
CA ALA A 99 14.90 29.24 -13.03
C ALA A 99 13.37 29.11 -12.91
N GLN A 100 12.69 28.59 -13.91
CA GLN A 100 11.24 28.34 -13.88
C GLN A 100 10.92 27.14 -12.97
N VAL A 101 11.73 26.06 -13.02
CA VAL A 101 11.60 24.92 -12.10
C VAL A 101 11.78 25.39 -10.66
N ARG A 102 12.84 26.18 -10.38
CA ARG A 102 13.05 26.78 -9.04
C ARG A 102 11.84 27.59 -8.57
N GLN A 103 11.34 28.48 -9.43
CA GLN A 103 10.18 29.31 -9.08
C GLN A 103 8.94 28.45 -8.80
N ARG A 104 8.71 27.43 -9.65
CA ARG A 104 7.56 26.55 -9.48
C ARG A 104 7.63 25.71 -8.21
N CYS A 105 8.82 25.19 -7.85
CA CYS A 105 9.00 24.52 -6.54
C CYS A 105 8.71 25.47 -5.39
N ALA A 106 9.22 26.71 -5.45
CA ALA A 106 8.96 27.71 -4.42
C ALA A 106 7.45 28.06 -4.30
N ASP A 107 6.74 28.23 -5.43
CA ASP A 107 5.30 28.47 -5.47
C ASP A 107 4.48 27.31 -4.87
N LEU A 108 4.99 26.09 -4.97
CA LEU A 108 4.41 24.87 -4.41
C LEU A 108 4.85 24.58 -2.97
N GLY A 109 5.72 25.39 -2.39
CA GLY A 109 6.28 25.17 -1.05
C GLY A 109 7.31 24.04 -0.97
N LEU A 110 7.88 23.60 -2.12
CA LEU A 110 8.88 22.55 -2.19
C LEU A 110 10.30 23.12 -2.22
N SER A 111 11.21 22.56 -1.42
CA SER A 111 12.64 22.74 -1.62
C SER A 111 13.18 21.81 -2.71
N ILE A 112 14.29 22.22 -3.35
CA ILE A 112 15.06 21.31 -4.21
C ILE A 112 16.27 20.86 -3.40
N ASP A 113 16.20 19.65 -2.84
CA ASP A 113 17.17 19.16 -1.86
C ASP A 113 18.39 18.51 -2.51
N LEU A 114 18.25 17.96 -3.73
CA LEU A 114 19.31 17.27 -4.44
C LEU A 114 19.13 17.36 -5.95
N TYR A 115 20.23 17.49 -6.69
CA TYR A 115 20.29 17.31 -8.15
C TYR A 115 21.03 16.01 -8.48
N GLN A 116 20.43 15.10 -9.22
CA GLN A 116 20.95 13.74 -9.41
C GLN A 116 20.59 13.13 -10.77
N PRO A 117 21.35 12.13 -11.25
CA PRO A 117 22.67 11.68 -10.80
C PRO A 117 23.81 12.27 -11.63
N PHE A 118 25.00 12.39 -11.04
CA PHE A 118 26.23 12.60 -11.80
C PHE A 118 27.04 11.30 -11.84
N ARG A 119 27.04 10.65 -12.99
CA ARG A 119 27.63 9.32 -13.20
C ARG A 119 29.01 9.40 -13.83
N ASP A 120 29.82 8.35 -13.55
CA ASP A 120 31.14 8.11 -14.16
C ASP A 120 32.07 9.32 -14.05
N PHE A 121 32.13 9.92 -12.86
CA PHE A 121 33.07 11.00 -12.55
C PHE A 121 34.35 10.45 -11.97
N ASP A 122 34.27 9.59 -10.98
CA ASP A 122 35.38 9.00 -10.22
C ASP A 122 36.04 7.83 -10.96
N SER A 123 37.13 7.32 -10.42
CA SER A 123 37.89 6.20 -11.02
C SER A 123 38.36 6.50 -12.45
N ALA A 124 38.36 7.75 -12.82
CA ALA A 124 38.68 8.18 -14.18
C ALA A 124 40.17 8.15 -14.47
N ARG A 125 40.54 7.82 -15.71
CA ARG A 125 41.89 7.96 -16.21
C ARG A 125 42.30 9.42 -16.23
N PRO A 126 43.61 9.78 -16.08
CA PRO A 126 44.05 11.16 -16.01
C PRO A 126 43.59 12.04 -17.19
N GLU A 127 43.60 11.51 -18.40
CA GLU A 127 43.16 12.18 -19.62
C GLU A 127 41.63 12.48 -19.63
N MET A 128 40.83 11.68 -18.92
CA MET A 128 39.39 11.89 -18.84
C MET A 128 38.98 12.87 -17.72
N LEU A 129 39.80 12.99 -16.67
CA LEU A 129 39.48 13.81 -15.50
C LEU A 129 39.14 15.26 -15.87
N GLN A 130 39.91 15.89 -16.75
CA GLN A 130 39.68 17.29 -17.17
C GLN A 130 38.34 17.43 -17.93
N ALA A 131 37.94 16.41 -18.69
CA ALA A 131 36.63 16.40 -19.35
C ALA A 131 35.50 16.26 -18.31
N ASN A 132 35.68 15.38 -17.31
CA ASN A 132 34.69 15.18 -16.24
C ASN A 132 34.56 16.43 -15.35
N LEU A 133 35.66 17.13 -15.05
CA LEU A 133 35.60 18.39 -14.32
C LEU A 133 34.88 19.50 -15.12
N ARG A 134 35.04 19.56 -16.43
CA ARG A 134 34.25 20.49 -17.28
C ARG A 134 32.75 20.13 -17.28
N ARG A 135 32.41 18.81 -17.27
CA ARG A 135 31.02 18.37 -17.11
C ARG A 135 30.43 18.81 -15.76
N ALA A 136 31.23 18.67 -14.68
CA ALA A 136 30.86 19.13 -13.35
C ALA A 136 30.58 20.64 -13.31
N ASP A 137 31.46 21.46 -13.87
CA ASP A 137 31.29 22.93 -13.93
C ASP A 137 29.94 23.29 -14.57
N ARG A 138 29.53 22.60 -15.66
CA ARG A 138 28.23 22.82 -16.32
C ARG A 138 27.05 22.39 -15.45
N LYS A 139 27.18 21.26 -14.73
CA LYS A 139 26.13 20.83 -13.79
C LYS A 139 26.02 21.83 -12.63
N PHE A 140 27.11 22.34 -12.09
CA PHE A 140 27.10 23.37 -11.06
C PHE A 140 26.39 24.66 -11.52
N ASP A 141 26.57 25.07 -12.79
CA ASP A 141 25.83 26.19 -13.37
C ASP A 141 24.31 25.92 -13.44
N VAL A 142 23.90 24.68 -13.70
CA VAL A 142 22.48 24.28 -13.65
C VAL A 142 21.97 24.32 -12.22
N MET A 143 22.69 23.74 -11.26
CA MET A 143 22.30 23.69 -9.84
C MET A 143 22.08 25.10 -9.26
N ARG A 144 22.98 26.05 -9.53
CA ARG A 144 22.83 27.45 -9.09
C ARG A 144 21.54 28.10 -9.62
N ARG A 145 21.14 27.77 -10.85
CA ARG A 145 19.88 28.27 -11.44
C ARG A 145 18.67 27.56 -10.87
N LEU A 146 18.78 26.25 -10.58
CA LEU A 146 17.74 25.48 -9.87
C LEU A 146 17.61 25.92 -8.41
N GLY A 147 18.68 26.45 -7.81
CA GLY A 147 18.68 26.88 -6.40
C GLY A 147 18.93 25.74 -5.41
N THR A 148 19.54 24.63 -5.86
CA THR A 148 20.02 23.55 -5.00
C THR A 148 21.53 23.64 -4.79
N ASP A 149 22.00 23.25 -3.61
CA ASP A 149 23.41 23.29 -3.25
C ASP A 149 24.10 21.91 -3.27
N LEU A 150 23.32 20.80 -3.44
CA LEU A 150 23.83 19.45 -3.32
C LEU A 150 23.68 18.66 -4.63
N ILE A 151 24.74 17.95 -5.05
CA ILE A 151 24.74 17.03 -6.19
C ILE A 151 25.08 15.62 -5.75
N LEU A 152 24.36 14.62 -6.28
CA LEU A 152 24.69 13.22 -6.12
C LEU A 152 25.71 12.78 -7.17
N VAL A 153 26.82 12.24 -6.73
CA VAL A 153 27.85 11.57 -7.54
C VAL A 153 27.84 10.09 -7.23
N CYS A 154 27.43 9.30 -8.21
CA CYS A 154 27.42 7.85 -8.08
C CYS A 154 28.79 7.27 -8.42
N SER A 155 29.20 6.23 -7.71
CA SER A 155 30.41 5.47 -8.00
C SER A 155 30.41 4.95 -9.44
N SER A 156 31.59 4.92 -10.06
CA SER A 156 31.75 4.60 -11.49
C SER A 156 31.40 3.15 -11.81
N VAL A 157 30.69 2.98 -12.92
CA VAL A 157 30.39 1.69 -13.56
C VAL A 157 31.13 1.54 -14.91
N ALA A 158 31.95 2.51 -15.27
CA ALA A 158 32.64 2.57 -16.55
C ALA A 158 33.56 1.33 -16.75
N PRO A 159 33.61 0.76 -17.96
CA PRO A 159 34.45 -0.40 -18.23
C PRO A 159 35.96 -0.16 -18.04
N ASP A 160 36.39 1.08 -18.20
CA ASP A 160 37.77 1.53 -18.08
C ASP A 160 38.09 2.24 -16.75
N ALA A 161 37.17 2.16 -15.78
CA ALA A 161 37.39 2.65 -14.42
C ALA A 161 38.65 2.04 -13.79
N LEU A 162 39.32 2.79 -12.93
CA LEU A 162 40.56 2.35 -12.23
C LEU A 162 40.23 2.00 -10.78
N ASP A 163 40.80 0.88 -10.31
CA ASP A 163 40.67 0.44 -8.91
C ASP A 163 41.84 1.03 -8.09
N ASP A 164 41.65 2.28 -7.63
CA ASP A 164 42.70 3.04 -6.93
C ASP A 164 42.04 4.08 -6.01
N ASP A 165 41.89 3.75 -4.72
CA ASP A 165 41.20 4.58 -3.73
C ASP A 165 41.83 5.94 -3.52
N ASP A 166 43.20 6.03 -3.59
CA ASP A 166 43.89 7.30 -3.41
C ASP A 166 43.60 8.25 -4.59
N ARG A 167 43.56 7.69 -5.79
CA ARG A 167 43.17 8.43 -6.99
C ARG A 167 41.72 8.86 -6.96
N ILE A 168 40.80 7.98 -6.54
CA ILE A 168 39.39 8.32 -6.41
C ILE A 168 39.22 9.44 -5.39
N ALA A 169 39.90 9.36 -4.24
CA ALA A 169 39.85 10.39 -3.21
C ALA A 169 40.39 11.74 -3.72
N GLU A 170 41.52 11.75 -4.48
CA GLU A 170 42.03 12.96 -5.08
C GLU A 170 41.09 13.59 -6.10
N GLN A 171 40.46 12.76 -6.95
CA GLN A 171 39.49 13.24 -7.95
C GLN A 171 38.23 13.84 -7.28
N LEU A 172 37.71 13.20 -6.24
CA LEU A 172 36.61 13.72 -5.46
C LEU A 172 36.96 14.97 -4.68
N HIS A 173 38.21 15.08 -4.15
CA HIS A 173 38.69 16.29 -3.53
C HIS A 173 38.73 17.48 -4.52
N GLN A 174 39.22 17.26 -5.74
CA GLN A 174 39.21 18.27 -6.80
C GLN A 174 37.80 18.71 -7.19
N LEU A 175 36.88 17.76 -7.28
CA LEU A 175 35.45 18.04 -7.53
C LEU A 175 34.83 18.87 -6.42
N ALA A 176 35.03 18.43 -5.16
CA ALA A 176 34.50 19.11 -3.98
C ALA A 176 35.07 20.52 -3.81
N SER A 177 36.37 20.75 -4.13
CA SER A 177 36.95 22.08 -4.13
C SER A 177 36.28 23.01 -5.14
N ARG A 178 36.00 22.53 -6.36
CA ARG A 178 35.28 23.32 -7.38
C ARG A 178 33.83 23.60 -7.00
N ALA A 179 33.17 22.64 -6.31
CA ALA A 179 31.83 22.83 -5.76
C ALA A 179 31.84 23.87 -4.64
N HIS A 180 32.78 23.75 -3.71
CA HIS A 180 32.95 24.66 -2.57
C HIS A 180 33.16 26.12 -2.99
N ASP A 181 34.01 26.36 -4.01
CA ASP A 181 34.23 27.68 -4.58
C ASP A 181 32.95 28.35 -5.12
N ARG A 182 31.89 27.58 -5.33
CA ARG A 182 30.59 28.03 -5.82
C ARG A 182 29.48 27.97 -4.75
N GLY A 183 29.83 27.64 -3.51
CA GLY A 183 28.89 27.43 -2.41
C GLY A 183 28.05 26.17 -2.56
N LEU A 184 28.59 25.13 -3.22
CA LEU A 184 27.93 23.86 -3.48
C LEU A 184 28.62 22.72 -2.74
N ARG A 185 27.92 21.60 -2.59
CA ARG A 185 28.40 20.38 -1.92
C ARG A 185 28.22 19.15 -2.83
N VAL A 186 29.00 18.13 -2.56
CA VAL A 186 29.03 16.86 -3.29
C VAL A 186 28.68 15.72 -2.33
N SER A 187 27.67 14.94 -2.67
CA SER A 187 27.30 13.71 -1.97
C SER A 187 27.75 12.52 -2.80
N TYR A 188 28.60 11.65 -2.23
CA TYR A 188 29.13 10.48 -2.92
C TYR A 188 28.41 9.22 -2.50
N GLU A 189 27.96 8.43 -3.48
CA GLU A 189 27.18 7.22 -3.29
C GLU A 189 27.88 5.99 -3.86
N ALA A 190 27.91 4.90 -3.10
CA ALA A 190 28.34 3.60 -3.58
C ALA A 190 27.17 2.85 -4.19
N LEU A 191 27.10 2.76 -5.52
CA LEU A 191 26.11 1.92 -6.21
C LEU A 191 26.35 0.44 -5.92
N ALA A 192 25.32 -0.34 -5.61
CA ALA A 192 25.44 -1.78 -5.34
C ALA A 192 26.08 -2.57 -6.51
N TRP A 193 26.02 -2.05 -7.73
CA TRP A 193 26.70 -2.56 -8.94
C TRP A 193 27.89 -1.71 -9.38
N GLY A 194 28.38 -0.80 -8.52
CA GLY A 194 29.60 -0.06 -8.76
C GLY A 194 30.77 -0.98 -9.12
N ARG A 195 31.57 -0.57 -10.09
CA ARG A 195 32.62 -1.46 -10.60
C ARG A 195 33.60 -1.87 -9.51
N PHE A 196 34.03 -0.92 -8.70
CA PHE A 196 35.00 -1.13 -7.60
C PHE A 196 34.44 -0.63 -6.27
N VAL A 197 33.86 0.57 -6.24
CA VAL A 197 33.22 1.13 -5.04
C VAL A 197 31.75 0.76 -5.07
N ASN A 198 31.40 -0.25 -4.28
CA ASN A 198 30.04 -0.81 -4.26
C ASN A 198 29.53 -1.17 -2.86
N THR A 199 30.19 -0.67 -1.82
CA THR A 199 29.76 -0.72 -0.44
C THR A 199 29.94 0.65 0.22
N TYR A 200 29.07 0.98 1.19
CA TYR A 200 29.13 2.27 1.87
C TYR A 200 30.41 2.43 2.71
N GLU A 201 30.95 1.33 3.23
CA GLU A 201 32.20 1.34 4.00
C GLU A 201 33.36 1.81 3.13
N ARG A 202 33.45 1.31 1.89
CA ARG A 202 34.51 1.74 0.96
C ARG A 202 34.31 3.19 0.52
N SER A 203 33.06 3.62 0.24
CA SER A 203 32.82 5.03 -0.09
C SER A 203 33.14 5.97 1.07
N TRP A 204 32.87 5.55 2.31
CA TRP A 204 33.27 6.32 3.49
C TRP A 204 34.78 6.44 3.62
N GLU A 205 35.51 5.35 3.46
CA GLU A 205 36.99 5.38 3.52
C GLU A 205 37.58 6.35 2.46
N ILE A 206 37.01 6.37 1.26
CA ILE A 206 37.43 7.29 0.18
C ILE A 206 37.09 8.75 0.55
N VAL A 207 35.89 9.02 1.04
CA VAL A 207 35.50 10.37 1.47
C VAL A 207 36.35 10.86 2.62
N ARG A 208 36.69 9.98 3.56
CA ARG A 208 37.62 10.28 4.68
C ARG A 208 39.02 10.60 4.20
N ARG A 209 39.53 9.87 3.19
CA ARG A 209 40.85 10.16 2.55
C ARG A 209 40.87 11.48 1.78
N ALA A 210 39.76 11.75 1.08
CA ALA A 210 39.63 13.02 0.33
C ALA A 210 39.62 14.23 1.24
N ASP A 211 39.17 14.10 2.49
CA ASP A 211 39.22 15.09 3.56
C ASP A 211 38.82 16.51 3.09
N HIS A 212 37.59 16.67 2.60
CA HIS A 212 37.08 17.95 2.12
C HIS A 212 35.74 18.31 2.78
N PRO A 213 35.55 19.57 3.27
CA PRO A 213 34.29 19.92 3.97
C PRO A 213 33.04 19.90 3.08
N ALA A 214 33.20 20.15 1.78
CA ALA A 214 32.08 20.09 0.81
C ALA A 214 31.89 18.69 0.19
N LEU A 215 32.49 17.64 0.77
CA LEU A 215 32.28 16.24 0.38
C LEU A 215 31.75 15.45 1.54
N GLY A 216 30.67 14.71 1.30
CA GLY A 216 30.06 13.78 2.23
C GLY A 216 29.44 12.60 1.50
N LEU A 217 28.67 11.80 2.20
CA LEU A 217 28.03 10.59 1.68
C LEU A 217 26.54 10.80 1.39
N CYS A 218 26.08 10.15 0.34
CA CYS A 218 24.68 9.72 0.21
C CYS A 218 24.58 8.27 0.68
N ILE A 219 23.68 8.02 1.61
CA ILE A 219 23.36 6.68 2.11
C ILE A 219 22.05 6.26 1.48
N ASP A 220 22.09 5.25 0.61
CA ASP A 220 20.89 4.65 0.01
C ASP A 220 20.65 3.26 0.62
N SER A 221 19.47 3.07 1.21
CA SER A 221 19.08 1.83 1.87
C SER A 221 19.09 0.62 0.94
N PHE A 222 18.66 0.78 -0.33
CA PHE A 222 18.67 -0.31 -1.29
C PHE A 222 20.10 -0.77 -1.59
N HIS A 223 21.03 0.16 -1.83
CA HIS A 223 22.41 -0.20 -2.17
C HIS A 223 23.12 -0.94 -1.03
N ILE A 224 22.78 -0.61 0.20
CA ILE A 224 23.36 -1.25 1.39
C ILE A 224 22.73 -2.62 1.64
N LEU A 225 21.40 -2.66 1.74
CA LEU A 225 20.67 -3.86 2.17
C LEU A 225 20.60 -4.94 1.08
N SER A 226 20.54 -4.56 -0.20
CA SER A 226 20.57 -5.52 -1.32
C SER A 226 21.88 -6.31 -1.42
N ARG A 227 22.97 -5.76 -0.88
CA ARG A 227 24.27 -6.43 -0.78
C ARG A 227 24.46 -7.22 0.51
N GLY A 228 23.53 -7.09 1.46
CA GLY A 228 23.66 -7.68 2.79
C GLY A 228 24.75 -7.03 3.64
N SER A 229 25.10 -5.77 3.36
CA SER A 229 26.02 -4.99 4.23
C SER A 229 25.34 -4.69 5.56
N ASP A 230 26.11 -4.73 6.65
CA ASP A 230 25.60 -4.42 8.00
C ASP A 230 25.44 -2.90 8.17
N PRO A 231 24.23 -2.37 8.37
CA PRO A 231 24.02 -0.93 8.52
C PRO A 231 24.55 -0.36 9.86
N ALA A 232 24.86 -1.20 10.85
CA ALA A 232 25.37 -0.72 12.15
C ALA A 232 26.67 0.07 12.03
N GLY A 233 27.50 -0.20 11.02
CA GLY A 233 28.71 0.57 10.75
C GLY A 233 28.47 2.04 10.41
N ILE A 234 27.26 2.43 10.01
CA ILE A 234 26.86 3.82 9.72
C ILE A 234 27.01 4.70 10.97
N GLU A 235 26.78 4.16 12.16
CA GLU A 235 26.91 4.90 13.43
C GLU A 235 28.33 5.44 13.69
N GLN A 236 29.34 4.87 13.02
CA GLN A 236 30.73 5.33 13.13
C GLN A 236 31.07 6.49 12.18
N ILE A 237 30.16 6.84 11.28
CA ILE A 237 30.33 7.95 10.34
C ILE A 237 29.84 9.23 11.03
N PRO A 238 30.66 10.30 11.09
CA PRO A 238 30.21 11.57 11.64
C PRO A 238 28.96 12.10 10.92
N GLY A 239 27.94 12.51 11.67
CA GLY A 239 26.65 12.93 11.11
C GLY A 239 26.77 14.12 10.12
N ASP A 240 27.78 15.00 10.32
CA ASP A 240 28.11 16.11 9.42
C ASP A 240 28.73 15.65 8.08
N LYS A 241 29.04 14.35 7.95
CA LYS A 241 29.47 13.70 6.70
C LYS A 241 28.37 12.90 6.01
N LEU A 242 27.24 12.71 6.66
CA LEU A 242 26.03 12.16 6.04
C LEU A 242 25.23 13.31 5.40
N PHE A 243 25.47 13.57 4.12
CA PHE A 243 24.88 14.73 3.44
C PHE A 243 23.47 14.47 2.96
N PHE A 244 23.17 13.21 2.61
CA PHE A 244 21.84 12.85 2.10
C PHE A 244 21.48 11.40 2.42
N LEU A 245 20.18 11.13 2.54
CA LEU A 245 19.62 9.80 2.77
C LEU A 245 18.58 9.49 1.71
N GLN A 246 18.77 8.38 1.01
CA GLN A 246 17.77 7.82 0.09
C GLN A 246 17.22 6.52 0.64
N LEU A 247 15.90 6.41 0.62
CA LEU A 247 15.16 5.28 1.15
C LEU A 247 14.39 4.56 0.04
N ALA A 248 14.58 3.27 -0.03
CA ALA A 248 13.80 2.34 -0.84
C ALA A 248 13.72 1.00 -0.12
N ASP A 249 12.57 0.38 -0.19
CA ASP A 249 12.36 -1.03 0.14
C ASP A 249 12.47 -1.90 -1.12
N ALA A 250 12.48 -3.21 -0.97
CA ALA A 250 12.37 -4.15 -2.07
C ALA A 250 11.91 -5.53 -1.60
N PRO A 251 11.24 -6.33 -2.44
CA PRO A 251 11.00 -7.74 -2.14
C PRO A 251 12.34 -8.48 -2.20
N TYR A 252 12.52 -9.52 -1.39
CA TYR A 252 13.70 -10.38 -1.54
C TYR A 252 13.66 -11.10 -2.89
N MET A 253 14.72 -10.93 -3.69
CA MET A 253 14.84 -11.54 -5.03
C MET A 253 16.26 -12.04 -5.28
N ASN A 254 16.37 -13.22 -5.88
CA ASN A 254 17.65 -13.74 -6.32
C ASN A 254 17.86 -13.44 -7.82
N MET A 255 18.34 -12.24 -8.10
CA MET A 255 18.56 -11.74 -9.46
C MET A 255 19.73 -10.77 -9.51
N ASP A 256 20.10 -10.32 -10.72
CA ASP A 256 21.10 -9.27 -10.91
C ASP A 256 20.68 -7.98 -10.17
N VAL A 257 21.59 -7.43 -9.36
CA VAL A 257 21.29 -6.31 -8.48
C VAL A 257 20.91 -5.02 -9.24
N LEU A 258 21.45 -4.82 -10.46
CA LEU A 258 21.08 -3.67 -11.28
C LEU A 258 19.65 -3.81 -11.79
N GLN A 259 19.24 -5.01 -12.23
CA GLN A 259 17.86 -5.28 -12.64
C GLN A 259 16.90 -5.15 -11.46
N TRP A 260 17.30 -5.68 -10.30
CA TRP A 260 16.53 -5.53 -9.06
C TRP A 260 16.32 -4.06 -8.69
N SER A 261 17.40 -3.27 -8.69
CA SER A 261 17.34 -1.82 -8.43
C SER A 261 16.45 -1.05 -9.42
N ARG A 262 16.47 -1.41 -10.71
CA ARG A 262 15.81 -0.65 -11.77
C ARG A 262 14.31 -0.88 -11.89
N HIS A 263 13.83 -2.05 -11.41
CA HIS A 263 12.48 -2.50 -11.72
C HIS A 263 11.64 -2.86 -10.50
N TYR A 264 12.28 -3.14 -9.32
CA TYR A 264 11.59 -3.79 -8.21
C TYR A 264 11.79 -3.10 -6.85
N ARG A 265 12.31 -1.88 -6.81
CA ARG A 265 12.27 -1.09 -5.57
C ARG A 265 10.83 -0.78 -5.21
N LEU A 266 10.54 -0.68 -3.92
CA LEU A 266 9.22 -0.39 -3.35
C LEU A 266 9.34 0.77 -2.36
N PHE A 267 8.21 1.36 -2.01
CA PHE A 267 8.18 2.31 -0.91
C PHE A 267 8.37 1.58 0.44
N PRO A 268 8.93 2.26 1.46
CA PRO A 268 9.14 1.70 2.79
C PRO A 268 7.92 0.93 3.34
N GLY A 269 8.17 -0.26 3.85
CA GLY A 269 7.15 -1.15 4.40
C GLY A 269 6.38 -1.98 3.37
N GLN A 270 6.61 -1.83 2.07
CA GLN A 270 6.00 -2.65 1.03
C GLN A 270 6.86 -3.87 0.64
N GLY A 271 8.15 -3.83 0.96
CA GLY A 271 9.11 -4.90 0.72
C GLY A 271 9.46 -5.73 1.95
N THR A 272 10.72 -6.17 2.00
CA THR A 272 11.22 -7.09 3.05
C THR A 272 12.44 -6.56 3.80
N PHE A 273 12.94 -5.37 3.50
CA PHE A 273 14.07 -4.79 4.20
C PHE A 273 13.69 -4.30 5.60
N ASP A 274 14.57 -4.49 6.59
CA ASP A 274 14.36 -3.90 7.92
C ASP A 274 14.75 -2.41 7.93
N LEU A 275 13.94 -1.61 7.25
CA LEU A 275 14.16 -0.16 7.16
C LEU A 275 14.02 0.57 8.50
N PRO A 276 13.16 0.15 9.45
CA PRO A 276 13.15 0.76 10.77
C PRO A 276 14.49 0.62 11.52
N ALA A 277 15.15 -0.55 11.46
CA ALA A 277 16.48 -0.72 12.03
C ALA A 277 17.53 0.11 11.28
N PHE A 278 17.49 0.07 9.94
CA PHE A 278 18.38 0.87 9.11
C PHE A 278 18.29 2.38 9.42
N LEU A 279 17.08 2.93 9.44
CA LEU A 279 16.87 4.35 9.77
C LEU A 279 17.30 4.66 11.20
N GLY A 280 17.12 3.73 12.14
CA GLY A 280 17.62 3.86 13.51
C GLY A 280 19.12 4.11 13.56
N HIS A 281 19.94 3.35 12.82
CA HIS A 281 21.39 3.53 12.72
C HIS A 281 21.78 4.88 12.08
N VAL A 282 21.06 5.30 11.03
CA VAL A 282 21.29 6.59 10.37
C VAL A 282 21.02 7.76 11.32
N LEU A 283 19.94 7.69 12.09
CA LEU A 283 19.59 8.71 13.09
C LEU A 283 20.59 8.72 14.26
N ALA A 284 21.02 7.54 14.71
CA ALA A 284 22.04 7.40 15.77
C ALA A 284 23.39 8.00 15.35
N ALA A 285 23.74 7.96 14.07
CA ALA A 285 24.92 8.65 13.51
C ALA A 285 24.79 10.19 13.52
N GLY A 286 23.62 10.74 13.83
CA GLY A 286 23.37 12.18 13.89
C GLY A 286 22.94 12.81 12.58
N TYR A 287 22.35 12.05 11.66
CA TYR A 287 21.76 12.60 10.44
C TYR A 287 20.56 13.51 10.74
N THR A 288 20.52 14.68 10.12
CA THR A 288 19.47 15.69 10.32
C THR A 288 18.81 16.17 9.02
N GLY A 289 19.18 15.58 7.90
CA GLY A 289 18.62 15.92 6.58
C GLY A 289 17.22 15.32 6.36
N PRO A 290 16.66 15.47 5.14
CA PRO A 290 15.36 14.93 4.81
C PRO A 290 15.39 13.40 4.67
N LEU A 291 14.28 12.75 5.00
CA LEU A 291 14.01 11.38 4.58
C LEU A 291 13.53 11.44 3.12
N SER A 292 14.37 11.01 2.19
CA SER A 292 14.05 11.09 0.77
C SER A 292 13.81 9.72 0.17
N LEU A 293 12.81 9.60 -0.69
CA LEU A 293 12.53 8.37 -1.43
C LEU A 293 13.21 8.38 -2.78
N GLU A 294 13.98 7.33 -3.10
CA GLU A 294 14.46 7.06 -4.45
C GLU A 294 14.08 5.64 -4.90
N VAL A 295 12.93 5.56 -5.56
CA VAL A 295 12.32 4.28 -5.94
C VAL A 295 12.19 4.17 -7.45
N PHE A 296 12.88 3.18 -8.03
CA PHE A 296 12.72 2.78 -9.42
C PHE A 296 11.79 1.56 -9.49
N ASN A 297 10.59 1.77 -10.00
CA ASN A 297 9.59 0.71 -10.11
C ASN A 297 8.77 0.89 -11.39
N ASP A 298 8.61 -0.20 -12.16
CA ASP A 298 7.90 -0.13 -13.45
C ASP A 298 6.41 0.14 -13.28
N VAL A 299 5.80 -0.29 -12.18
CA VAL A 299 4.38 -0.08 -11.88
C VAL A 299 4.14 1.37 -11.49
N PHE A 300 4.90 1.91 -10.53
CA PHE A 300 4.74 3.28 -10.04
C PHE A 300 4.96 4.32 -11.16
N ARG A 301 5.85 4.02 -12.09
CA ARG A 301 6.11 4.89 -13.26
C ARG A 301 5.04 4.81 -14.36
N GLN A 302 4.04 3.98 -14.20
CA GLN A 302 2.86 3.85 -15.06
C GLN A 302 1.57 4.21 -14.34
N SER A 303 1.60 4.34 -13.00
CA SER A 303 0.46 4.71 -12.18
C SER A 303 0.18 6.21 -12.21
N GLU A 304 -1.00 6.62 -11.82
CA GLU A 304 -1.31 8.05 -11.64
C GLU A 304 -0.38 8.69 -10.59
N PRO A 305 0.25 9.85 -10.88
CA PRO A 305 1.27 10.42 -10.01
C PRO A 305 0.74 10.86 -8.63
N GLN A 306 -0.47 11.39 -8.55
CA GLN A 306 -1.02 11.90 -7.29
C GLN A 306 -1.24 10.80 -6.24
N PRO A 307 -1.94 9.68 -6.52
CA PRO A 307 -2.06 8.58 -5.58
C PRO A 307 -0.72 7.93 -5.21
N ALA A 308 0.18 7.78 -6.19
CA ALA A 308 1.51 7.24 -5.93
C ALA A 308 2.32 8.14 -4.98
N ALA A 309 2.21 9.47 -5.09
CA ALA A 309 2.84 10.41 -4.17
C ALA A 309 2.24 10.34 -2.76
N VAL A 310 0.92 10.14 -2.63
CA VAL A 310 0.27 9.94 -1.32
C VAL A 310 0.74 8.65 -0.65
N ASP A 311 0.84 7.56 -1.40
CA ASP A 311 1.36 6.28 -0.89
C ASP A 311 2.83 6.40 -0.47
N ALA A 312 3.64 7.07 -1.28
CA ALA A 312 5.03 7.37 -0.99
C ALA A 312 5.18 8.14 0.34
N LEU A 313 4.39 9.18 0.57
CA LEU A 313 4.44 9.93 1.84
C LEU A 313 3.91 9.11 3.01
N ARG A 314 2.81 8.35 2.83
CA ARG A 314 2.29 7.43 3.86
C ARG A 314 3.38 6.45 4.29
N SER A 315 4.17 5.94 3.36
CA SER A 315 5.25 4.99 3.64
C SER A 315 6.33 5.59 4.56
N LEU A 316 6.71 6.85 4.34
CA LEU A 316 7.65 7.56 5.22
C LEU A 316 7.06 7.84 6.61
N LEU A 317 5.78 8.22 6.69
CA LEU A 317 5.11 8.44 7.97
C LEU A 317 5.06 7.13 8.80
N ALA A 318 4.70 6.03 8.16
CA ALA A 318 4.68 4.71 8.79
C ALA A 318 6.10 4.22 9.19
N LEU A 319 7.12 4.51 8.37
CA LEU A 319 8.50 4.19 8.68
C LEU A 319 8.99 4.98 9.91
N GLN A 320 8.71 6.28 9.98
CA GLN A 320 9.05 7.12 11.12
C GLN A 320 8.42 6.59 12.41
N GLU A 321 7.11 6.28 12.40
CA GLU A 321 6.41 5.69 13.53
C GLU A 321 7.06 4.37 13.98
N SER A 322 7.34 3.47 13.03
CA SER A 322 7.94 2.16 13.31
C SER A 322 9.36 2.26 13.85
N THR A 323 10.15 3.22 13.37
CA THR A 323 11.52 3.46 13.84
C THR A 323 11.51 4.00 15.26
N LEU A 324 10.70 5.00 15.54
CA LEU A 324 10.61 5.62 16.87
C LEU A 324 10.07 4.65 17.92
N GLY A 325 9.15 3.76 17.55
CA GLY A 325 8.66 2.70 18.43
C GLY A 325 9.72 1.64 18.81
N ARG A 326 10.84 1.57 18.07
CA ARG A 326 11.97 0.66 18.38
C ARG A 326 13.10 1.35 19.16
N LEU A 327 13.16 2.68 19.17
CA LEU A 327 14.16 3.42 19.95
C LEU A 327 13.84 3.27 21.45
N PRO A 328 14.86 3.06 22.31
CA PRO A 328 14.65 3.06 23.75
C PRO A 328 14.08 4.41 24.18
N LEU A 329 12.93 4.38 24.85
CA LEU A 329 12.39 5.59 25.47
C LEU A 329 13.44 6.12 26.46
N PRO A 330 13.70 7.45 26.51
CA PRO A 330 14.51 8.01 27.59
C PRO A 330 13.84 7.62 28.90
N ASP A 331 14.63 6.99 29.79
CA ASP A 331 14.15 6.59 31.11
C ASP A 331 13.44 7.79 31.75
N SER A 332 12.14 7.62 32.01
CA SER A 332 11.40 8.58 32.83
C SER A 332 12.17 8.66 34.15
N VAL A 333 12.68 9.85 34.47
CA VAL A 333 13.40 10.14 35.73
C VAL A 333 12.44 9.78 36.86
N GLU A 334 12.54 8.53 37.36
CA GLU A 334 11.95 8.17 38.64
C GLU A 334 12.66 8.96 39.71
N ALA A 335 11.91 9.88 40.33
CA ALA A 335 12.36 10.58 41.50
C ALA A 335 12.60 9.57 42.65
N GLY A 336 13.85 9.30 42.89
CA GLY A 336 14.43 8.98 44.19
C GLY A 336 13.96 7.75 44.95
N SER A 337 14.70 6.64 44.90
CA SER A 337 15.18 5.99 46.14
C SER A 337 16.38 5.10 45.77
N GLY A 338 17.52 5.40 46.36
CA GLY A 338 18.78 4.73 46.07
C GLY A 338 18.85 3.31 46.66
N THR A 339 19.51 2.45 45.89
CA THR A 339 20.54 1.53 46.42
C THR A 339 21.42 1.07 45.27
N VAL A 340 22.72 1.16 45.48
CA VAL A 340 23.83 0.76 44.61
C VAL A 340 23.94 -0.76 44.65
N ASP A 341 24.05 -1.49 43.53
CA ASP A 341 25.18 -2.33 43.18
C ASP A 341 24.96 -3.20 41.93
N SER A 342 26.03 -3.32 41.24
CA SER A 342 26.56 -4.34 40.36
C SER A 342 26.52 -4.06 38.85
N ALA A 343 27.74 -3.84 38.39
CA ALA A 343 28.12 -3.62 37.00
C ALA A 343 28.05 -4.90 36.16
N ALA A 344 27.54 -4.77 34.92
CA ALA A 344 27.95 -5.58 33.76
C ALA A 344 28.08 -4.70 32.56
N PRO A 345 29.09 -4.88 31.68
CA PRO A 345 29.39 -3.98 30.56
C PRO A 345 28.61 -4.40 29.31
N GLY A 346 27.93 -3.46 28.70
CA GLY A 346 27.31 -3.72 27.42
C GLY A 346 26.44 -2.58 26.92
N SER A 347 26.91 -2.00 25.83
CA SER A 347 26.25 -1.06 24.90
C SER A 347 26.02 0.37 25.36
N SER A 348 26.87 1.21 24.84
CA SER A 348 26.95 2.66 24.96
C SER A 348 25.92 3.39 24.08
N LEU A 349 24.62 3.20 24.33
CA LEU A 349 23.55 4.06 23.78
C LEU A 349 23.07 5.10 24.82
N ALA A 350 23.57 5.03 26.06
CA ALA A 350 23.18 5.94 27.14
C ALA A 350 23.89 7.31 27.13
N ALA A 351 24.76 7.59 26.15
CA ALA A 351 25.55 8.83 26.11
C ALA A 351 24.96 9.93 25.21
N LEU A 352 23.78 9.76 24.62
CA LEU A 352 23.13 10.75 23.76
C LEU A 352 22.11 11.66 24.48
N SER A 353 22.15 11.74 25.80
CA SER A 353 21.37 12.71 26.57
C SER A 353 21.99 14.11 26.62
N GLY A 354 22.67 14.53 25.57
CA GLY A 354 23.06 15.90 25.33
C GLY A 354 22.11 16.50 24.31
N ASP A 355 21.13 17.26 24.76
CA ASP A 355 20.33 18.31 24.14
C ASP A 355 20.21 18.37 22.58
N VAL A 356 20.28 17.23 21.92
CA VAL A 356 19.83 17.04 20.54
C VAL A 356 18.37 16.63 20.68
N GLY A 357 17.46 17.62 20.53
CA GLY A 357 16.03 17.36 20.56
C GLY A 357 15.67 16.24 19.58
N VAL A 358 15.47 15.05 20.10
CA VAL A 358 14.86 13.97 19.33
C VAL A 358 13.50 14.51 18.87
N PRO A 359 13.24 14.59 17.56
CA PRO A 359 11.96 15.10 17.09
C PRO A 359 10.85 14.26 17.71
N GLU A 360 9.87 14.89 18.35
CA GLU A 360 8.66 14.16 18.73
C GLU A 360 8.06 13.55 17.46
N PRO A 361 7.67 12.27 17.49
CA PRO A 361 7.10 11.62 16.32
C PRO A 361 5.88 12.39 15.81
N PRO A 362 5.61 12.39 14.50
CA PRO A 362 4.32 12.83 14.00
C PRO A 362 3.27 12.00 14.70
N THR A 363 2.50 12.63 15.59
CA THR A 363 1.59 11.94 16.50
C THR A 363 0.34 11.50 15.77
N ALA A 364 0.46 10.46 14.95
CA ALA A 364 -0.73 9.70 14.59
C ALA A 364 -1.27 9.06 15.89
N PRO A 365 -2.58 9.08 16.11
CA PRO A 365 -3.16 8.34 17.23
C PRO A 365 -2.68 6.88 17.24
N PRO A 366 -2.66 6.19 18.37
CA PRO A 366 -2.17 4.82 18.46
C PRO A 366 -2.95 3.90 17.52
N VAL A 367 -2.31 2.78 17.17
CA VAL A 367 -2.94 1.71 16.40
C VAL A 367 -4.22 1.25 17.10
N PRO A 368 -5.38 1.18 16.42
CA PRO A 368 -6.63 0.76 17.04
C PRO A 368 -6.58 -0.73 17.45
N ALA A 369 -7.08 -1.05 18.64
CA ALA A 369 -7.41 -2.42 18.97
C ALA A 369 -8.66 -2.84 18.20
N LEU A 370 -8.57 -3.92 17.41
CA LEU A 370 -9.65 -4.39 16.55
C LEU A 370 -10.39 -5.56 17.20
N GLY A 371 -11.71 -5.49 17.24
CA GLY A 371 -12.60 -6.51 17.80
C GLY A 371 -13.22 -7.46 16.76
N GLY A 372 -12.86 -7.33 15.49
CA GLY A 372 -13.39 -8.12 14.37
C GLY A 372 -14.10 -7.27 13.33
N PHE A 373 -14.82 -7.95 12.43
CA PHE A 373 -15.66 -7.27 11.45
C PHE A 373 -17.03 -6.94 12.07
N ALA A 374 -17.39 -5.67 12.09
CA ALA A 374 -18.76 -5.24 12.39
C ALA A 374 -19.71 -5.67 11.28
N PHE A 375 -19.26 -5.52 10.03
CA PHE A 375 -19.98 -5.94 8.82
C PHE A 375 -19.07 -6.00 7.58
N ALA A 376 -19.54 -6.68 6.54
CA ALA A 376 -19.05 -6.55 5.17
C ALA A 376 -20.21 -6.18 4.25
N GLU A 377 -20.22 -4.97 3.68
CA GLU A 377 -21.30 -4.46 2.85
C GLU A 377 -21.11 -4.87 1.40
N LEU A 378 -22.19 -5.33 0.78
CA LEU A 378 -22.27 -5.63 -0.64
C LEU A 378 -23.11 -4.59 -1.37
N ALA A 379 -22.52 -3.92 -2.35
CA ALA A 379 -23.27 -3.22 -3.37
C ALA A 379 -23.88 -4.25 -4.33
N VAL A 380 -25.16 -4.13 -4.62
CA VAL A 380 -25.90 -5.01 -5.53
C VAL A 380 -26.81 -4.21 -6.44
N ASP A 381 -26.92 -4.62 -7.69
CA ASP A 381 -27.92 -4.12 -8.63
C ASP A 381 -29.18 -5.04 -8.66
N ASP A 382 -30.20 -4.63 -9.40
CA ASP A 382 -31.45 -5.40 -9.49
C ASP A 382 -31.24 -6.80 -10.09
N ALA A 383 -30.23 -7.00 -10.95
CA ALA A 383 -29.93 -8.28 -11.57
C ALA A 383 -29.21 -9.23 -10.62
N SER A 384 -28.28 -8.74 -9.81
CA SER A 384 -27.45 -9.52 -8.88
C SER A 384 -28.15 -9.80 -7.53
N ARG A 385 -29.04 -8.90 -7.11
CA ARG A 385 -29.73 -8.98 -5.81
C ARG A 385 -30.40 -10.36 -5.53
N PRO A 386 -31.20 -10.96 -6.46
CA PRO A 386 -31.83 -12.24 -6.17
C PRO A 386 -30.85 -13.36 -5.88
N ALA A 387 -29.76 -13.44 -6.62
CA ALA A 387 -28.69 -14.44 -6.45
C ALA A 387 -27.98 -14.28 -5.11
N VAL A 388 -27.58 -13.05 -4.75
CA VAL A 388 -26.89 -12.75 -3.49
C VAL A 388 -27.80 -13.00 -2.29
N ALA A 389 -29.04 -12.48 -2.30
CA ALA A 389 -29.99 -12.68 -1.23
C ALA A 389 -30.43 -14.16 -1.10
N GLY A 390 -30.53 -14.88 -2.23
CA GLY A 390 -30.80 -16.32 -2.25
C GLY A 390 -29.69 -17.13 -1.57
N ALA A 391 -28.44 -16.84 -1.89
CA ALA A 391 -27.28 -17.48 -1.28
C ALA A 391 -27.17 -17.18 0.22
N LEU A 392 -27.42 -15.93 0.65
CA LEU A 392 -27.48 -15.58 2.08
C LEU A 392 -28.54 -16.36 2.83
N ARG A 393 -29.79 -16.48 2.26
CA ARG A 393 -30.86 -17.30 2.88
C ARG A 393 -30.44 -18.76 2.97
N ALA A 394 -29.87 -19.31 1.90
CA ALA A 394 -29.41 -20.69 1.88
C ALA A 394 -28.25 -20.94 2.87
N PHE A 395 -27.50 -19.93 3.22
CA PHE A 395 -26.51 -19.96 4.30
C PHE A 395 -27.13 -19.65 5.68
N GLY A 396 -28.45 -19.51 5.78
CA GLY A 396 -29.18 -19.32 7.03
C GLY A 396 -29.19 -17.86 7.54
N PHE A 397 -28.74 -16.89 6.76
CA PHE A 397 -28.87 -15.48 7.11
C PHE A 397 -30.36 -15.06 7.03
N ARG A 398 -30.74 -14.18 7.95
CA ARG A 398 -32.09 -13.58 8.00
C ARG A 398 -32.00 -12.09 7.66
N HIS A 399 -32.98 -11.56 6.96
CA HIS A 399 -33.17 -10.13 6.76
C HIS A 399 -33.70 -9.51 8.06
N CYS A 400 -32.81 -8.94 8.86
CA CYS A 400 -33.08 -8.46 10.20
C CYS A 400 -33.58 -7.02 10.28
N GLY A 401 -33.20 -6.17 9.32
CA GLY A 401 -33.57 -4.77 9.36
C GLY A 401 -33.47 -4.08 8.00
N GLN A 402 -34.27 -3.03 7.85
CA GLN A 402 -34.28 -2.16 6.66
C GLN A 402 -33.92 -0.74 7.09
N HIS A 403 -32.91 -0.12 6.46
CA HIS A 403 -32.58 1.27 6.72
C HIS A 403 -33.76 2.19 6.29
N PRO A 404 -34.22 3.12 7.15
CA PRO A 404 -35.44 3.88 6.90
C PRO A 404 -35.34 4.87 5.73
N THR A 405 -34.15 5.42 5.45
CA THR A 405 -33.95 6.46 4.44
C THR A 405 -33.04 6.06 3.29
N LYS A 406 -32.35 4.92 3.42
CA LYS A 406 -31.40 4.42 2.42
C LYS A 406 -31.84 3.03 1.92
N PRO A 407 -31.60 2.68 0.66
CA PRO A 407 -31.94 1.38 0.11
C PRO A 407 -30.95 0.28 0.59
N VAL A 408 -30.82 0.11 1.91
CA VAL A 408 -29.88 -0.85 2.52
C VAL A 408 -30.65 -1.81 3.43
N GLN A 409 -30.44 -3.11 3.21
CA GLN A 409 -30.99 -4.21 4.01
C GLN A 409 -29.90 -4.82 4.87
N LEU A 410 -30.18 -5.05 6.15
CA LEU A 410 -29.25 -5.77 7.03
C LEU A 410 -29.60 -7.26 7.06
N TRP A 411 -28.65 -8.10 6.66
CA TRP A 411 -28.70 -9.55 6.78
C TRP A 411 -27.76 -10.03 7.86
N GLN A 412 -28.19 -10.94 8.72
CA GLN A 412 -27.40 -11.40 9.86
C GLN A 412 -27.60 -12.88 10.16
N GLN A 413 -26.48 -13.54 10.56
CA GLN A 413 -26.47 -14.82 11.26
C GLN A 413 -25.32 -14.82 12.27
N GLY A 414 -25.62 -15.17 13.53
CA GLY A 414 -24.64 -15.06 14.61
C GLY A 414 -24.05 -13.65 14.70
N GLY A 415 -22.74 -13.53 14.75
CA GLY A 415 -22.01 -12.27 14.68
C GLY A 415 -21.74 -11.77 13.26
N ALA A 416 -22.02 -12.57 12.22
CA ALA A 416 -21.81 -12.15 10.84
C ALA A 416 -22.95 -11.25 10.35
N ARG A 417 -22.59 -10.07 9.82
CA ARG A 417 -23.55 -9.07 9.31
C ARG A 417 -23.16 -8.66 7.90
N VAL A 418 -24.14 -8.69 7.00
CA VAL A 418 -23.96 -8.33 5.58
C VAL A 418 -25.04 -7.31 5.21
N PRO A 419 -24.72 -6.00 5.22
CA PRO A 419 -25.58 -5.00 4.60
C PRO A 419 -25.61 -5.21 3.07
N LEU A 420 -26.81 -5.23 2.47
CA LEU A 420 -27.02 -5.19 1.02
C LEU A 420 -27.44 -3.78 0.63
N ASN A 421 -26.60 -3.07 -0.11
CA ASN A 421 -26.84 -1.71 -0.58
C ASN A 421 -27.24 -1.72 -2.06
N PHE A 422 -28.48 -1.24 -2.35
CA PHE A 422 -29.07 -1.27 -3.68
C PHE A 422 -28.82 0.00 -4.51
N SER A 423 -28.21 1.00 -3.95
CA SER A 423 -27.92 2.26 -4.62
C SER A 423 -26.62 2.85 -4.07
N PRO A 424 -25.47 2.24 -4.33
CA PRO A 424 -24.21 2.79 -3.88
C PRO A 424 -24.01 4.19 -4.51
N ASP A 425 -23.73 5.18 -3.67
CA ASP A 425 -23.52 6.56 -4.09
C ASP A 425 -22.46 6.64 -5.21
N GLY A 426 -22.89 6.92 -6.43
CA GLY A 426 -22.06 7.33 -7.55
C GLY A 426 -21.28 6.23 -8.30
N GLN A 427 -21.33 4.98 -7.87
CA GLN A 427 -20.73 3.87 -8.63
C GLN A 427 -21.83 3.15 -9.43
N GLN A 428 -21.74 3.23 -10.75
CA GLN A 428 -22.43 2.29 -11.65
C GLN A 428 -21.72 0.93 -11.55
N SER A 429 -21.88 0.21 -10.42
CA SER A 429 -21.41 -1.17 -10.34
C SER A 429 -22.36 -2.03 -11.15
N THR A 430 -21.89 -2.56 -12.26
CA THR A 430 -22.58 -3.67 -12.94
C THR A 430 -22.32 -4.94 -12.12
N GLY A 431 -23.36 -5.42 -11.42
CA GLY A 431 -23.29 -6.64 -10.61
C GLY A 431 -23.01 -6.40 -9.12
N ALA A 432 -22.72 -7.50 -8.40
CA ALA A 432 -22.40 -7.46 -6.98
C ALA A 432 -20.92 -7.21 -6.69
N ALA A 433 -20.59 -6.40 -5.67
CA ALA A 433 -19.21 -6.15 -5.23
C ALA A 433 -19.16 -5.88 -3.72
N VAL A 434 -18.02 -6.19 -3.07
CA VAL A 434 -17.74 -5.70 -1.72
C VAL A 434 -17.50 -4.20 -1.80
N ALA A 435 -18.36 -3.42 -1.13
CA ALA A 435 -18.34 -1.95 -1.18
C ALA A 435 -17.75 -1.33 0.08
N ALA A 436 -17.96 -1.98 1.23
CA ALA A 436 -17.45 -1.47 2.49
C ALA A 436 -17.16 -2.58 3.51
N LEU A 437 -16.22 -2.29 4.41
CA LEU A 437 -15.91 -3.07 5.59
C LEU A 437 -16.15 -2.22 6.83
N GLY A 438 -16.91 -2.73 7.79
CA GLY A 438 -16.97 -2.18 9.13
C GLY A 438 -16.01 -2.94 10.04
N VAL A 439 -15.12 -2.25 10.73
CA VAL A 439 -14.21 -2.85 11.73
C VAL A 439 -14.61 -2.39 13.12
N GLU A 440 -14.69 -3.33 14.05
CA GLU A 440 -14.96 -3.03 15.46
C GLU A 440 -13.72 -2.45 16.14
N THR A 441 -13.89 -1.34 16.82
CA THR A 441 -12.85 -0.72 17.65
C THR A 441 -13.47 -0.04 18.88
N GLU A 442 -12.72 0.01 19.97
CA GLU A 442 -13.17 0.69 21.19
C GLU A 442 -13.29 2.20 21.01
N ASP A 443 -12.42 2.81 20.18
CA ASP A 443 -12.42 4.25 19.90
C ASP A 443 -12.43 4.53 18.39
N PRO A 444 -13.62 4.57 17.76
CA PRO A 444 -13.77 4.89 16.34
C PRO A 444 -13.24 6.28 15.94
N VAL A 445 -13.29 7.25 16.86
CA VAL A 445 -12.84 8.62 16.60
C VAL A 445 -11.32 8.67 16.49
N SER A 446 -10.63 8.03 17.43
CA SER A 446 -9.16 7.92 17.40
C SER A 446 -8.69 7.14 16.17
N ALA A 447 -9.37 6.04 15.83
CA ALA A 447 -9.05 5.25 14.64
C ALA A 447 -9.20 6.05 13.34
N ALA A 448 -10.27 6.84 13.21
CA ALA A 448 -10.46 7.73 12.06
C ALA A 448 -9.42 8.86 12.00
N ALA A 449 -9.07 9.42 13.16
CA ALA A 449 -8.02 10.44 13.24
C ALA A 449 -6.65 9.88 12.84
N ARG A 450 -6.33 8.62 13.24
CA ARG A 450 -5.15 7.90 12.77
C ARG A 450 -5.15 7.73 11.25
N ALA A 451 -6.24 7.24 10.70
CA ALA A 451 -6.37 7.05 9.25
C ALA A 451 -6.12 8.36 8.49
N GLN A 452 -6.69 9.47 8.98
CA GLN A 452 -6.48 10.80 8.39
C GLN A 452 -5.03 11.27 8.54
N ALA A 453 -4.38 11.03 9.68
CA ALA A 453 -2.97 11.37 9.90
C ALA A 453 -2.05 10.58 8.94
N LEU A 454 -2.47 9.37 8.52
CA LEU A 454 -1.80 8.53 7.53
C LEU A 454 -2.36 8.71 6.11
N LEU A 455 -2.94 9.88 5.83
CA LEU A 455 -3.37 10.31 4.50
C LEU A 455 -4.46 9.43 3.86
N ALA A 456 -5.25 8.73 4.65
CA ALA A 456 -6.43 8.03 4.14
C ALA A 456 -7.52 9.07 3.79
N PRO A 457 -8.12 9.01 2.59
CA PRO A 457 -9.20 9.93 2.23
C PRO A 457 -10.43 9.72 3.13
N VAL A 458 -10.81 10.75 3.87
CA VAL A 458 -12.04 10.73 4.68
C VAL A 458 -13.23 10.85 3.76
N LEU A 459 -14.18 9.92 3.89
CA LEU A 459 -15.37 9.90 3.06
C LEU A 459 -16.45 10.83 3.65
N PRO A 460 -16.95 11.81 2.88
CA PRO A 460 -18.05 12.66 3.32
C PRO A 460 -19.33 11.82 3.42
N ARG A 461 -20.00 11.89 4.56
CA ARG A 461 -21.26 11.19 4.77
C ARG A 461 -22.46 12.14 4.78
N ARG A 462 -23.52 11.72 4.09
CA ARG A 462 -24.87 12.30 4.27
C ARG A 462 -25.57 11.51 5.37
N LYS A 463 -25.68 12.11 6.55
CA LYS A 463 -26.27 11.52 7.74
C LYS A 463 -27.57 12.21 8.09
N GLY A 464 -28.62 11.44 8.39
CA GLY A 464 -29.86 11.95 8.99
C GLY A 464 -29.65 12.30 10.46
N PRO A 465 -30.55 13.11 11.06
CA PRO A 465 -30.41 13.57 12.46
C PRO A 465 -30.36 12.44 13.50
N ALA A 466 -30.98 11.29 13.20
CA ALA A 466 -31.08 10.13 14.09
C ALA A 466 -30.15 8.97 13.69
N GLU A 467 -29.37 9.11 12.62
CA GLU A 467 -28.47 8.07 12.16
C GLU A 467 -27.14 8.09 12.92
N ALA A 468 -26.55 6.90 13.09
CA ALA A 468 -25.25 6.75 13.73
C ALA A 468 -24.14 7.51 12.98
N ASP A 469 -23.23 8.10 13.72
CA ASP A 469 -22.10 8.84 13.17
C ASP A 469 -20.89 7.90 13.02
N LEU A 470 -20.83 7.20 11.90
CA LEU A 470 -19.72 6.30 11.59
C LEU A 470 -18.68 7.03 10.75
N ALA A 471 -17.50 7.21 11.28
CA ALA A 471 -16.37 7.69 10.49
C ALA A 471 -15.95 6.64 9.44
N ALA A 472 -15.67 7.10 8.22
CA ALA A 472 -15.26 6.23 7.12
C ALA A 472 -14.13 6.84 6.31
N VAL A 473 -13.22 5.98 5.83
CA VAL A 473 -12.13 6.33 4.94
C VAL A 473 -12.15 5.42 3.71
N ALA A 474 -11.57 5.90 2.59
CA ALA A 474 -11.42 5.08 1.40
C ALA A 474 -10.10 4.30 1.44
N ALA A 475 -10.17 2.99 1.19
CA ALA A 475 -9.02 2.18 0.85
C ALA A 475 -8.59 2.43 -0.60
N PRO A 476 -7.36 2.02 -1.00
CA PRO A 476 -6.82 2.30 -2.34
C PRO A 476 -7.65 1.75 -3.50
N ASP A 477 -8.37 0.66 -3.31
CA ASP A 477 -9.26 0.04 -4.30
C ASP A 477 -10.66 0.68 -4.35
N GLY A 478 -10.91 1.68 -3.51
CA GLY A 478 -12.20 2.35 -3.37
C GLY A 478 -13.15 1.71 -2.36
N THR A 479 -12.76 0.60 -1.71
CA THR A 479 -13.54 0.01 -0.62
C THR A 479 -13.61 0.97 0.56
N SER A 480 -14.82 1.25 1.07
CA SER A 480 -15.00 2.10 2.25
C SER A 480 -14.66 1.32 3.52
N VAL A 481 -13.88 1.90 4.42
CA VAL A 481 -13.56 1.31 5.74
C VAL A 481 -14.22 2.16 6.81
N PHE A 482 -15.17 1.57 7.53
CA PHE A 482 -15.89 2.18 8.64
C PHE A 482 -15.31 1.73 9.97
N PHE A 483 -15.15 2.67 10.89
CA PHE A 483 -14.79 2.39 12.28
C PHE A 483 -16.06 2.33 13.10
N CYS A 484 -16.32 1.16 13.71
CA CYS A 484 -17.58 0.84 14.35
C CYS A 484 -17.40 0.50 15.84
N ARG A 485 -18.48 0.75 16.60
CA ARG A 485 -18.66 0.23 17.94
C ARG A 485 -20.07 -0.34 18.03
N THR A 486 -20.16 -1.67 18.12
CA THR A 486 -21.43 -2.41 18.13
C THR A 486 -21.72 -2.92 19.53
N GLY A 487 -21.97 -2.03 20.50
CA GLY A 487 -22.36 -2.40 21.86
C GLY A 487 -23.88 -2.58 21.98
N ALA A 488 -24.36 -3.59 22.76
CA ALA A 488 -25.78 -3.82 22.97
C ALA A 488 -26.46 -2.73 23.83
N ASP A 489 -25.69 -1.99 24.62
CA ASP A 489 -26.17 -0.96 25.55
C ASP A 489 -25.88 0.48 25.05
N ASP A 490 -25.35 0.62 23.84
CA ASP A 490 -24.97 1.92 23.29
C ASP A 490 -26.10 2.44 22.40
N ALA A 491 -26.77 3.52 22.84
CA ALA A 491 -27.77 4.23 22.06
C ALA A 491 -27.21 4.82 20.75
N THR A 492 -25.89 4.79 20.57
CA THR A 492 -25.16 5.25 19.40
C THR A 492 -24.74 4.11 18.47
N SER A 493 -25.12 2.87 18.78
CA SER A 493 -24.82 1.71 17.93
C SER A 493 -25.44 1.88 16.54
N TRP A 494 -24.64 1.66 15.49
CA TRP A 494 -25.10 1.72 14.10
C TRP A 494 -26.24 0.72 13.79
N LEU A 495 -26.46 -0.29 14.61
CA LEU A 495 -27.59 -1.22 14.48
C LEU A 495 -28.94 -0.54 14.69
N SER A 496 -28.98 0.59 15.39
CA SER A 496 -30.22 1.39 15.56
C SER A 496 -30.72 2.00 14.23
N ASP A 497 -29.84 2.12 13.23
CA ASP A 497 -30.20 2.56 11.87
C ASP A 497 -31.03 1.51 11.11
N PHE A 498 -31.15 0.27 11.63
CA PHE A 498 -31.85 -0.84 11.03
C PHE A 498 -33.02 -1.34 11.92
N PRO A 499 -34.13 -0.62 11.98
CA PRO A 499 -35.29 -1.09 12.72
C PRO A 499 -35.73 -2.47 12.25
N PRO A 500 -36.17 -3.39 13.17
CA PRO A 500 -36.55 -4.74 12.83
C PRO A 500 -37.67 -4.79 11.80
N THR A 501 -37.56 -5.70 10.84
CA THR A 501 -38.64 -6.00 9.89
C THR A 501 -39.69 -6.93 10.54
N SER A 502 -40.90 -7.04 9.94
CA SER A 502 -41.93 -7.98 10.40
C SER A 502 -41.44 -9.42 10.42
N ASP A 503 -40.53 -9.79 9.54
CA ASP A 503 -39.91 -11.12 9.48
C ASP A 503 -38.97 -11.39 10.65
N ALA A 504 -38.39 -10.33 11.24
CA ALA A 504 -37.54 -10.39 12.43
C ALA A 504 -38.37 -10.51 13.74
N THR A 505 -39.68 -10.15 13.70
CA THR A 505 -40.56 -10.17 14.87
C THR A 505 -41.34 -11.49 15.02
N SER A 506 -41.32 -12.36 13.99
CA SER A 506 -41.83 -13.70 14.13
C SER A 506 -40.97 -14.50 15.10
N THR A 507 -41.48 -14.66 16.28
CA THR A 507 -40.94 -15.30 17.47
C THR A 507 -40.17 -16.57 17.15
N ASP A 508 -38.83 -16.42 17.06
CA ASP A 508 -37.95 -17.50 17.48
C ASP A 508 -36.75 -16.90 18.22
N ARG A 509 -37.03 -16.34 19.43
CA ARG A 509 -36.03 -16.22 20.50
C ARG A 509 -35.74 -17.60 21.09
N GLY A 510 -35.90 -18.61 20.27
CA GLY A 510 -35.64 -20.00 20.63
C GLY A 510 -34.16 -20.23 20.73
N THR A 511 -33.70 -20.48 21.92
CA THR A 511 -32.62 -21.36 22.31
C THR A 511 -32.80 -22.79 21.77
N ASP A 512 -33.54 -22.99 20.70
CA ASP A 512 -33.72 -24.28 20.08
C ASP A 512 -32.87 -24.39 18.83
N GLY A 513 -31.99 -25.39 18.84
CA GLY A 513 -31.17 -25.87 17.77
C GLY A 513 -31.94 -26.33 16.53
N GLY A 514 -32.73 -25.44 15.94
CA GLY A 514 -33.15 -25.59 14.56
C GLY A 514 -31.90 -25.41 13.68
N ALA A 515 -31.66 -26.43 12.85
CA ALA A 515 -30.47 -26.65 12.02
C ALA A 515 -30.06 -25.43 11.16
N GLY A 516 -29.64 -24.36 11.80
CA GLY A 516 -28.91 -23.26 11.16
C GLY A 516 -27.53 -23.77 10.80
N ILE A 517 -26.97 -23.24 9.74
CA ILE A 517 -25.63 -23.56 9.24
C ILE A 517 -24.55 -23.25 10.27
N GLY A 518 -24.91 -22.55 11.37
CA GLY A 518 -24.00 -22.28 12.49
C GLY A 518 -22.90 -21.28 12.18
N VAL A 519 -23.16 -20.33 11.28
CA VAL A 519 -22.23 -19.22 11.04
C VAL A 519 -22.11 -18.40 12.31
N SER A 520 -20.87 -18.20 12.77
CA SER A 520 -20.57 -17.45 13.99
C SER A 520 -20.18 -16.01 13.70
N HIS A 521 -19.26 -15.75 12.76
CA HIS A 521 -18.72 -14.45 12.43
C HIS A 521 -18.14 -14.43 11.01
N ILE A 522 -17.66 -13.26 10.55
CA ILE A 522 -16.88 -13.12 9.32
C ILE A 522 -15.43 -13.48 9.67
N ASP A 523 -14.90 -14.56 9.09
CA ASP A 523 -13.52 -15.00 9.30
C ASP A 523 -12.52 -14.11 8.57
N HIS A 524 -12.75 -13.89 7.28
CA HIS A 524 -11.92 -13.00 6.47
C HIS A 524 -12.67 -12.45 5.26
N VAL A 525 -12.10 -11.40 4.67
CA VAL A 525 -12.59 -10.83 3.41
C VAL A 525 -11.46 -10.83 2.39
N ALA A 526 -11.73 -11.30 1.18
CA ALA A 526 -10.78 -11.23 0.08
C ALA A 526 -11.17 -10.14 -0.92
N LEU A 527 -10.25 -9.21 -1.11
CA LEU A 527 -10.38 -8.06 -1.99
C LEU A 527 -9.41 -8.17 -3.16
N THR A 528 -9.93 -8.01 -4.38
CA THR A 528 -9.08 -7.94 -5.55
C THR A 528 -8.69 -6.49 -5.83
N GLN A 529 -7.41 -6.26 -5.97
CA GLN A 529 -6.82 -4.94 -6.14
C GLN A 529 -6.58 -4.61 -7.61
N PRO A 530 -6.65 -3.34 -8.01
CA PRO A 530 -6.03 -2.88 -9.24
C PRO A 530 -4.53 -3.21 -9.23
N PHE A 531 -3.96 -3.48 -10.42
CA PHE A 531 -2.57 -3.92 -10.53
C PHE A 531 -1.58 -2.92 -9.91
N ASP A 532 -1.85 -1.64 -10.10
CA ASP A 532 -1.02 -0.53 -9.60
C ASP A 532 -1.28 -0.12 -8.14
N ARG A 533 -2.26 -0.79 -7.47
CA ARG A 533 -2.65 -0.46 -6.09
C ARG A 533 -2.36 -1.57 -5.07
N PHE A 534 -1.82 -2.69 -5.51
CA PHE A 534 -1.66 -3.87 -4.66
C PHE A 534 -0.73 -3.63 -3.45
N ASP A 535 0.43 -3.04 -3.70
CA ASP A 535 1.40 -2.77 -2.63
C ASP A 535 0.93 -1.59 -1.75
N GLU A 536 0.31 -0.57 -2.35
CA GLU A 536 -0.38 0.52 -1.64
C GLU A 536 -1.45 0.00 -0.69
N ALA A 537 -2.32 -0.92 -1.14
CA ALA A 537 -3.38 -1.50 -0.32
C ALA A 537 -2.81 -2.25 0.89
N ALA A 538 -1.77 -3.04 0.70
CA ALA A 538 -1.11 -3.74 1.79
C ALA A 538 -0.53 -2.78 2.84
N LEU A 539 0.14 -1.71 2.40
CA LEU A 539 0.66 -0.69 3.29
C LEU A 539 -0.47 0.08 3.99
N PHE A 540 -1.55 0.41 3.28
CA PHE A 540 -2.72 1.07 3.84
C PHE A 540 -3.31 0.28 5.02
N TYR A 541 -3.67 -0.98 4.82
CA TYR A 541 -4.26 -1.79 5.89
C TYR A 541 -3.30 -2.02 7.06
N ARG A 542 -2.00 -2.13 6.79
CA ARG A 542 -0.99 -2.28 7.84
C ARG A 542 -0.79 -1.01 8.65
N SER A 543 -0.66 0.13 8.01
CA SER A 543 -0.38 1.39 8.70
C SER A 543 -1.63 1.98 9.38
N VAL A 544 -2.79 1.93 8.73
CA VAL A 544 -4.03 2.51 9.25
C VAL A 544 -4.67 1.64 10.33
N LEU A 545 -4.80 0.32 10.08
CA LEU A 545 -5.46 -0.62 10.99
C LEU A 545 -4.48 -1.39 11.89
N GLY A 546 -3.18 -1.26 11.68
CA GLY A 546 -2.17 -2.01 12.45
C GLY A 546 -2.08 -3.48 12.07
N LEU A 547 -2.60 -3.89 10.91
CA LEU A 547 -2.52 -5.28 10.48
C LEU A 547 -1.08 -5.67 10.15
N GLN A 548 -0.75 -6.93 10.30
CA GLN A 548 0.56 -7.49 10.00
C GLN A 548 0.47 -8.42 8.79
N THR A 549 1.51 -8.42 7.97
CA THR A 549 1.60 -9.38 6.86
C THR A 549 1.77 -10.78 7.43
N GLN A 550 0.84 -11.68 7.11
CA GLN A 550 0.86 -13.07 7.52
C GLN A 550 1.52 -13.93 6.45
N HIS A 551 1.07 -13.80 5.21
CA HIS A 551 1.53 -14.61 4.10
C HIS A 551 1.54 -13.82 2.80
N SER A 552 2.50 -14.12 1.93
CA SER A 552 2.54 -13.64 0.54
C SER A 552 2.85 -14.81 -0.39
N SER A 553 2.09 -14.94 -1.45
CA SER A 553 2.27 -16.03 -2.43
C SER A 553 2.03 -15.56 -3.86
N GLU A 554 2.67 -16.26 -4.80
CA GLU A 554 2.36 -16.15 -6.22
C GLU A 554 1.82 -17.48 -6.72
N ILE A 555 0.68 -17.46 -7.34
CA ILE A 555 -0.06 -18.64 -7.77
C ILE A 555 -0.13 -18.65 -9.29
N ALA A 556 0.34 -19.75 -9.90
CA ALA A 556 0.10 -20.03 -11.31
C ALA A 556 -1.38 -20.45 -11.51
N ALA A 557 -2.23 -19.46 -11.69
CA ALA A 557 -3.65 -19.72 -11.99
C ALA A 557 -3.83 -20.21 -13.44
N PRO A 558 -4.95 -20.89 -13.77
CA PRO A 558 -5.20 -21.41 -15.12
C PRO A 558 -5.19 -20.36 -16.25
N PHE A 559 -5.26 -19.08 -15.90
CA PHE A 559 -5.37 -17.95 -16.83
C PHE A 559 -4.29 -16.87 -16.64
N GLY A 560 -3.33 -17.09 -15.77
CA GLY A 560 -2.24 -16.14 -15.52
C GLY A 560 -1.63 -16.31 -14.13
N LEU A 561 -0.75 -15.40 -13.77
CA LEU A 561 -0.15 -15.33 -12.44
C LEU A 561 -0.99 -14.43 -11.55
N VAL A 562 -1.31 -14.91 -10.35
CA VAL A 562 -2.01 -14.15 -9.32
C VAL A 562 -1.10 -14.00 -8.11
N ARG A 563 -0.89 -12.78 -7.67
CA ARG A 563 -0.18 -12.48 -6.43
C ARG A 563 -1.19 -12.26 -5.32
N ASN A 564 -0.94 -12.86 -4.16
CA ASN A 564 -1.74 -12.69 -2.96
C ASN A 564 -0.89 -12.19 -1.80
N ARG A 565 -1.51 -11.40 -0.93
CA ARG A 565 -0.95 -11.00 0.36
C ARG A 565 -2.05 -10.97 1.41
N ALA A 566 -1.90 -11.76 2.45
CA ALA A 566 -2.80 -11.77 3.59
C ALA A 566 -2.25 -10.85 4.69
N VAL A 567 -3.12 -10.00 5.23
CA VAL A 567 -2.83 -9.15 6.38
C VAL A 567 -3.88 -9.37 7.46
N ALA A 568 -3.44 -9.45 8.72
CA ALA A 568 -4.33 -9.67 9.86
C ALA A 568 -3.86 -8.90 11.10
N ASP A 569 -4.78 -8.61 12.00
CA ASP A 569 -4.43 -8.13 13.33
C ASP A 569 -3.80 -9.28 14.16
N PRO A 570 -3.05 -8.97 15.22
CA PRO A 570 -2.37 -10.00 16.04
C PRO A 570 -3.29 -11.04 16.64
N SER A 571 -4.55 -10.71 16.91
CA SER A 571 -5.55 -11.66 17.44
C SER A 571 -6.20 -12.52 16.36
N GLY A 572 -6.05 -12.12 15.10
CA GLY A 572 -6.72 -12.74 13.96
C GLY A 572 -8.22 -12.45 13.89
N ALA A 573 -8.71 -11.42 14.59
CA ALA A 573 -10.11 -11.02 14.53
C ALA A 573 -10.48 -10.31 13.21
N VAL A 574 -9.51 -9.62 12.59
CA VAL A 574 -9.65 -9.00 11.27
C VAL A 574 -8.60 -9.58 10.34
N ARG A 575 -9.02 -10.25 9.28
CA ARG A 575 -8.16 -10.83 8.24
C ARG A 575 -8.60 -10.34 6.87
N ILE A 576 -7.68 -9.79 6.10
CA ILE A 576 -7.94 -9.30 4.74
C ILE A 576 -6.94 -9.95 3.78
N CYS A 577 -7.47 -10.64 2.77
CA CYS A 577 -6.68 -11.24 1.70
C CYS A 577 -6.71 -10.33 0.47
N LEU A 578 -5.58 -9.75 0.12
CA LEU A 578 -5.42 -8.94 -1.08
C LEU A 578 -4.94 -9.82 -2.22
N SER A 579 -5.55 -9.70 -3.39
CA SER A 579 -5.14 -10.43 -4.59
C SER A 579 -5.07 -9.52 -5.81
N VAL A 580 -4.14 -9.83 -6.73
CA VAL A 580 -4.01 -9.12 -8.00
C VAL A 580 -3.59 -10.08 -9.11
N SER A 581 -4.22 -9.95 -10.29
CA SER A 581 -3.77 -10.64 -11.51
C SER A 581 -2.60 -9.89 -12.13
N VAL A 582 -1.41 -10.51 -12.16
CA VAL A 582 -0.17 -9.88 -12.61
C VAL A 582 -0.13 -9.72 -14.14
N LEU A 583 -0.66 -10.71 -14.88
CA LEU A 583 -0.67 -10.70 -16.35
C LEU A 583 -2.01 -11.21 -16.87
N ARG A 584 -2.65 -10.44 -17.75
CA ARG A 584 -3.81 -10.89 -18.54
C ARG A 584 -3.48 -10.89 -20.03
N ARG A 585 -3.64 -12.03 -20.66
CA ARG A 585 -3.46 -12.17 -22.11
C ARG A 585 -4.62 -11.54 -22.84
N GLY A 586 -4.36 -10.51 -23.67
CA GLY A 586 -5.33 -9.94 -24.62
C GLY A 586 -6.32 -8.92 -24.03
N SER A 587 -6.11 -8.42 -22.80
CA SER A 587 -6.84 -7.25 -22.32
C SER A 587 -5.98 -6.00 -22.49
N GLU A 588 -6.57 -4.96 -23.08
CA GLU A 588 -6.05 -3.61 -22.87
C GLU A 588 -5.98 -3.37 -21.36
N TRP A 589 -4.92 -2.67 -20.91
CA TRP A 589 -4.78 -2.28 -19.51
C TRP A 589 -6.04 -1.49 -19.10
N GLN A 590 -6.91 -2.12 -18.34
CA GLN A 590 -8.08 -1.44 -17.75
C GLN A 590 -7.84 -1.25 -16.28
N PRO A 591 -7.82 0.00 -15.79
CA PRO A 591 -7.84 0.29 -14.37
C PRO A 591 -9.19 -0.14 -13.81
N GLY A 592 -9.30 -1.36 -13.35
CA GLY A 592 -10.55 -1.84 -12.78
C GLY A 592 -10.43 -3.27 -12.24
N VAL A 593 -11.02 -3.49 -11.08
CA VAL A 593 -11.09 -4.80 -10.46
C VAL A 593 -12.16 -5.62 -11.15
N THR A 594 -11.76 -6.62 -11.92
CA THR A 594 -12.67 -7.52 -12.63
C THR A 594 -12.73 -8.93 -12.03
N ASP A 595 -11.79 -9.25 -11.12
CA ASP A 595 -11.72 -10.56 -10.50
C ASP A 595 -12.69 -10.69 -9.31
N PRO A 596 -13.20 -11.89 -9.03
CA PRO A 596 -14.13 -12.08 -7.94
C PRO A 596 -13.54 -11.83 -6.56
N GLN A 597 -14.33 -11.21 -5.70
CA GLN A 597 -14.09 -10.97 -4.28
C GLN A 597 -14.92 -11.93 -3.44
N HIS A 598 -14.54 -12.19 -2.17
CA HIS A 598 -15.38 -13.01 -1.33
C HIS A 598 -15.40 -12.58 0.13
N ILE A 599 -16.46 -13.05 0.80
CA ILE A 599 -16.61 -12.97 2.25
C ILE A 599 -16.63 -14.40 2.77
N ALA A 600 -15.74 -14.72 3.69
CA ALA A 600 -15.65 -16.01 4.35
C ALA A 600 -16.34 -15.96 5.71
N PHE A 601 -17.22 -16.94 5.95
CA PHE A 601 -18.00 -17.08 7.17
C PHE A 601 -17.50 -18.27 7.98
N ALA A 602 -17.18 -18.07 9.26
CA ALA A 602 -16.73 -19.09 10.16
C ALA A 602 -17.90 -19.96 10.65
N THR A 603 -17.70 -21.29 10.65
CA THR A 603 -18.61 -22.27 11.25
C THR A 603 -17.81 -23.30 12.05
N ALA A 604 -18.48 -23.93 13.02
CA ALA A 604 -17.86 -24.97 13.85
C ALA A 604 -17.74 -26.33 13.13
N ASP A 605 -18.60 -26.60 12.15
CA ASP A 605 -18.62 -27.84 11.35
C ASP A 605 -19.00 -27.50 9.90
N VAL A 606 -17.98 -27.35 9.05
CA VAL A 606 -18.20 -27.00 7.64
C VAL A 606 -18.87 -28.11 6.85
N VAL A 607 -18.69 -29.40 7.22
CA VAL A 607 -19.32 -30.53 6.54
C VAL A 607 -20.81 -30.54 6.78
N ALA A 608 -21.23 -30.42 8.04
CA ALA A 608 -22.66 -30.32 8.40
C ALA A 608 -23.29 -29.03 7.85
N ALA A 609 -22.58 -27.89 7.95
CA ALA A 609 -23.03 -26.61 7.42
C ALA A 609 -23.22 -26.65 5.90
N THR A 610 -22.31 -27.29 5.17
CA THR A 610 -22.40 -27.45 3.71
C THR A 610 -23.57 -28.30 3.31
N ARG A 611 -23.83 -29.40 4.03
CA ARG A 611 -24.98 -30.26 3.75
C ARG A 611 -26.28 -29.49 3.91
N ALA A 612 -26.46 -28.79 5.02
CA ALA A 612 -27.62 -27.96 5.27
C ALA A 612 -27.77 -26.83 4.23
N ALA A 613 -26.68 -26.19 3.83
CA ALA A 613 -26.70 -25.16 2.80
C ALA A 613 -27.10 -25.71 1.42
N ALA A 614 -26.57 -26.87 1.04
CA ALA A 614 -26.95 -27.55 -0.21
C ALA A 614 -28.42 -27.95 -0.24
N GLU A 615 -28.95 -28.50 0.86
CA GLU A 615 -30.37 -28.81 1.04
C GLU A 615 -31.26 -27.56 0.94
N ALA A 616 -30.76 -26.41 1.43
CA ALA A 616 -31.44 -25.13 1.30
C ALA A 616 -31.26 -24.46 -0.09
N GLY A 617 -30.58 -25.11 -1.02
CA GLY A 617 -30.38 -24.65 -2.39
C GLY A 617 -29.24 -23.67 -2.58
N ALA A 618 -28.23 -23.69 -1.72
CA ALA A 618 -27.02 -22.88 -1.92
C ALA A 618 -26.34 -23.25 -3.24
N PRO A 619 -25.84 -22.25 -4.00
CA PRO A 619 -25.11 -22.51 -5.25
C PRO A 619 -23.65 -22.92 -4.94
N VAL A 620 -23.48 -24.16 -4.51
CA VAL A 620 -22.18 -24.72 -4.12
C VAL A 620 -21.28 -24.91 -5.35
N LEU A 621 -20.04 -24.43 -5.30
CA LEU A 621 -19.05 -24.61 -6.34
C LEU A 621 -18.60 -26.07 -6.43
N ARG A 622 -18.80 -26.71 -7.58
CA ARG A 622 -18.36 -28.09 -7.80
C ARG A 622 -16.86 -28.18 -8.07
N VAL A 623 -16.20 -28.99 -7.27
CA VAL A 623 -14.75 -29.30 -7.37
C VAL A 623 -14.58 -30.64 -8.09
N PRO A 624 -13.60 -30.79 -9.01
CA PRO A 624 -13.38 -32.06 -9.73
C PRO A 624 -12.90 -33.18 -8.81
N ASP A 625 -13.30 -34.43 -9.11
CA ASP A 625 -12.92 -35.61 -8.32
C ASP A 625 -11.42 -35.83 -8.20
N ASN A 626 -10.65 -35.53 -9.25
CA ASN A 626 -9.18 -35.64 -9.20
C ASN A 626 -8.51 -34.72 -8.17
N TYR A 627 -9.19 -33.68 -7.67
CA TYR A 627 -8.72 -32.94 -6.52
C TYR A 627 -8.64 -33.81 -5.27
N TYR A 628 -9.65 -34.64 -5.03
CA TYR A 628 -9.72 -35.51 -3.84
C TYR A 628 -8.77 -36.70 -3.96
N ASP A 629 -8.50 -37.17 -5.19
CA ASP A 629 -7.49 -38.19 -5.43
C ASP A 629 -6.08 -37.67 -5.12
N ASP A 630 -5.77 -36.41 -5.51
CA ASP A 630 -4.53 -35.75 -5.16
C ASP A 630 -4.46 -35.40 -3.66
N LEU A 631 -5.58 -34.98 -3.06
CA LEU A 631 -5.66 -34.68 -1.63
C LEU A 631 -5.36 -35.90 -0.77
N ASP A 632 -5.90 -37.07 -1.13
CA ASP A 632 -5.60 -38.34 -0.46
C ASP A 632 -4.11 -38.68 -0.55
N ALA A 633 -3.53 -38.54 -1.72
CA ALA A 633 -2.11 -38.79 -1.94
C ALA A 633 -1.19 -37.83 -1.16
N ARG A 634 -1.56 -36.56 -1.02
CA ARG A 634 -0.74 -35.54 -0.36
C ARG A 634 -0.89 -35.53 1.16
N LEU A 635 -2.11 -35.59 1.65
CA LEU A 635 -2.43 -35.31 3.06
C LEU A 635 -3.09 -36.49 3.78
N ALA A 636 -3.56 -37.53 3.06
CA ALA A 636 -4.17 -38.75 3.60
C ALA A 636 -5.17 -38.46 4.75
N PRO A 637 -6.22 -37.64 4.53
CA PRO A 637 -7.23 -37.39 5.55
C PRO A 637 -7.99 -38.70 5.88
N LEU A 638 -8.75 -38.71 6.99
CA LEU A 638 -9.57 -39.86 7.34
C LEU A 638 -10.53 -40.18 6.19
N ALA A 639 -10.61 -41.46 5.80
CA ALA A 639 -11.38 -41.92 4.62
C ALA A 639 -12.84 -41.44 4.62
N GLN A 640 -13.49 -41.48 5.79
CA GLN A 640 -14.88 -40.99 5.94
C GLN A 640 -14.98 -39.46 5.72
N LEU A 641 -14.00 -38.70 6.18
CA LEU A 641 -13.93 -37.26 5.93
C LEU A 641 -13.69 -36.97 4.45
N LEU A 642 -12.77 -37.69 3.82
CA LEU A 642 -12.47 -37.54 2.40
C LEU A 642 -13.71 -37.81 1.52
N GLU A 643 -14.50 -38.85 1.84
CA GLU A 643 -15.70 -39.16 1.12
C GLU A 643 -16.77 -38.05 1.28
N ALA A 644 -16.98 -37.56 2.50
CA ALA A 644 -17.90 -36.46 2.77
C ALA A 644 -17.48 -35.16 2.06
N MET A 645 -16.20 -34.85 2.05
CA MET A 645 -15.65 -33.67 1.34
C MET A 645 -15.89 -33.79 -0.17
N ARG A 646 -15.63 -34.96 -0.76
CA ARG A 646 -15.87 -35.24 -2.18
C ARG A 646 -17.35 -35.11 -2.56
N GLU A 647 -18.24 -35.65 -1.75
CA GLU A 647 -19.71 -35.54 -1.96
C GLU A 647 -20.18 -34.07 -1.98
N LEU A 648 -19.68 -33.28 -1.03
CA LEU A 648 -20.17 -31.93 -0.75
C LEU A 648 -19.38 -30.81 -1.48
N GLY A 649 -18.24 -31.10 -2.04
CA GLY A 649 -17.36 -30.10 -2.67
C GLY A 649 -16.51 -29.32 -1.67
N VAL A 650 -16.30 -29.83 -0.45
CA VAL A 650 -15.45 -29.23 0.58
C VAL A 650 -13.98 -29.42 0.25
N LEU A 651 -13.19 -28.37 0.37
CA LEU A 651 -11.73 -28.38 0.21
C LEU A 651 -11.05 -28.47 1.58
N TYR A 652 -9.81 -28.92 1.57
CA TYR A 652 -9.04 -29.18 2.78
C TYR A 652 -7.58 -28.70 2.62
N ASP A 653 -7.06 -28.14 3.68
CA ASP A 653 -5.62 -27.84 3.81
C ASP A 653 -5.15 -28.14 5.23
N ARG A 654 -3.85 -28.35 5.41
CA ARG A 654 -3.24 -28.65 6.72
C ARG A 654 -1.79 -28.20 6.74
N ASN A 655 -1.39 -27.63 7.88
CA ASN A 655 0.01 -27.35 8.21
C ASN A 655 0.40 -28.01 9.55
N ALA A 656 1.54 -27.62 10.10
CA ALA A 656 2.01 -28.16 11.38
C ALA A 656 1.12 -27.73 12.58
N ASP A 657 0.39 -26.61 12.45
CA ASP A 657 -0.33 -25.97 13.53
C ASP A 657 -1.82 -26.34 13.55
N GLY A 658 -2.36 -26.82 12.41
CA GLY A 658 -3.78 -27.17 12.35
C GLY A 658 -4.31 -27.52 10.97
N GLU A 659 -5.64 -27.56 10.88
CA GLU A 659 -6.37 -27.94 9.69
C GLU A 659 -7.35 -26.84 9.27
N PHE A 660 -7.66 -26.80 7.97
CA PHE A 660 -8.57 -25.84 7.38
C PHE A 660 -9.50 -26.54 6.39
N LEU A 661 -10.78 -26.53 6.71
CA LEU A 661 -11.82 -27.04 5.82
C LEU A 661 -12.63 -25.85 5.31
N HIS A 662 -12.90 -25.85 4.01
CA HIS A 662 -13.63 -24.75 3.43
C HIS A 662 -14.44 -25.12 2.18
N LEU A 663 -15.45 -24.32 1.92
CA LEU A 663 -16.37 -24.47 0.79
C LEU A 663 -16.57 -23.12 0.12
N TYR A 664 -16.69 -23.12 -1.21
CA TYR A 664 -17.01 -21.93 -1.98
C TYR A 664 -18.40 -22.02 -2.64
N THR A 665 -19.07 -20.88 -2.78
CA THR A 665 -20.22 -20.78 -3.70
C THR A 665 -19.73 -20.53 -5.13
N GLU A 666 -20.61 -20.70 -6.08
CA GLU A 666 -20.50 -20.13 -7.42
C GLU A 666 -20.39 -18.59 -7.33
N VAL A 667 -19.94 -17.96 -8.44
CA VAL A 667 -19.86 -16.49 -8.50
C VAL A 667 -21.27 -15.90 -8.62
N LEU A 668 -21.61 -15.04 -7.68
CA LEU A 668 -22.89 -14.36 -7.55
C LEU A 668 -22.79 -12.95 -8.16
N GLY A 669 -23.73 -12.57 -9.00
CA GLY A 669 -23.79 -11.23 -9.56
C GLY A 669 -22.51 -10.80 -10.29
N GLY A 670 -21.73 -11.74 -10.80
CA GLY A 670 -20.55 -11.53 -11.62
C GLY A 670 -19.21 -11.35 -10.89
N ARG A 671 -19.20 -10.90 -9.62
CA ARG A 671 -17.95 -10.54 -8.93
C ARG A 671 -17.82 -11.03 -7.48
N VAL A 672 -18.87 -11.49 -6.84
CA VAL A 672 -18.83 -11.89 -5.42
C VAL A 672 -19.09 -13.38 -5.31
N PHE A 673 -18.45 -14.04 -4.37
CA PHE A 673 -18.81 -15.37 -3.91
C PHE A 673 -18.67 -15.45 -2.39
N PHE A 674 -19.27 -16.46 -1.77
CA PHE A 674 -19.14 -16.71 -0.35
C PHE A 674 -18.28 -17.93 -0.10
N GLU A 675 -17.68 -17.95 1.07
CA GLU A 675 -16.92 -19.07 1.59
C GLU A 675 -17.45 -19.45 2.98
N LEU A 676 -17.58 -20.75 3.26
CA LEU A 676 -17.72 -21.27 4.62
C LEU A 676 -16.39 -21.85 5.05
N VAL A 677 -15.95 -21.54 6.26
CA VAL A 677 -14.65 -21.99 6.76
C VAL A 677 -14.74 -22.59 8.15
N GLN A 678 -13.93 -23.61 8.37
CA GLN A 678 -13.67 -24.19 9.69
C GLN A 678 -12.16 -24.25 9.91
N ARG A 679 -11.68 -23.60 10.97
CA ARG A 679 -10.30 -23.69 11.45
C ARG A 679 -10.24 -24.65 12.62
N ILE A 680 -9.30 -25.59 12.60
CA ILE A 680 -9.06 -26.57 13.65
C ILE A 680 -7.62 -26.39 14.13
N GLY A 681 -7.42 -26.30 15.44
CA GLY A 681 -6.11 -25.93 16.02
C GLY A 681 -5.76 -24.47 15.71
N ASP A 682 -4.47 -24.19 15.58
CA ASP A 682 -3.93 -22.84 15.35
C ASP A 682 -3.65 -22.56 13.86
N TYR A 683 -4.40 -23.18 12.94
CA TYR A 683 -4.23 -22.94 11.52
C TYR A 683 -4.45 -21.46 11.16
N SER A 684 -3.41 -20.79 10.70
CA SER A 684 -3.41 -19.35 10.36
C SER A 684 -3.49 -19.06 8.86
N GLY A 685 -3.33 -20.08 7.98
CA GLY A 685 -3.39 -19.96 6.53
C GLY A 685 -4.82 -19.70 5.99
N TYR A 686 -4.93 -19.65 4.66
CA TYR A 686 -6.18 -19.34 3.94
C TYR A 686 -6.48 -20.39 2.85
N GLY A 687 -5.93 -21.58 2.96
CA GLY A 687 -6.10 -22.65 1.97
C GLY A 687 -5.54 -22.28 0.59
N GLU A 688 -4.41 -21.57 0.54
CA GLU A 688 -3.83 -21.05 -0.72
C GLU A 688 -3.51 -22.18 -1.71
N SER A 689 -3.16 -23.38 -1.22
CA SER A 689 -2.95 -24.58 -2.04
C SER A 689 -4.16 -24.93 -2.90
N ASN A 690 -5.37 -24.55 -2.46
CA ASN A 690 -6.65 -24.83 -3.12
C ASN A 690 -7.06 -23.70 -4.10
N SER A 691 -6.41 -22.55 -4.09
CA SER A 691 -6.76 -21.40 -4.93
C SER A 691 -6.75 -21.69 -6.43
N PRO A 692 -5.78 -22.45 -7.02
CA PRO A 692 -5.82 -22.79 -8.44
C PRO A 692 -7.05 -23.63 -8.83
N ILE A 693 -7.47 -24.53 -7.94
CA ILE A 693 -8.63 -25.41 -8.12
C ILE A 693 -9.91 -24.59 -8.15
N ARG A 694 -10.10 -23.72 -7.15
CA ARG A 694 -11.21 -22.79 -7.08
C ARG A 694 -11.31 -21.90 -8.32
N MET A 695 -10.20 -21.29 -8.72
CA MET A 695 -10.14 -20.39 -9.88
C MET A 695 -10.51 -21.12 -11.18
N ALA A 696 -10.02 -22.37 -11.34
CA ALA A 696 -10.39 -23.19 -12.49
C ALA A 696 -11.88 -23.56 -12.49
N ALA A 697 -12.44 -23.90 -11.33
CA ALA A 697 -13.87 -24.22 -11.18
C ALA A 697 -14.75 -23.01 -11.48
N HIS A 698 -14.47 -21.84 -10.90
CA HIS A 698 -15.19 -20.59 -11.20
C HIS A 698 -15.10 -20.19 -12.68
N ARG A 699 -13.94 -20.42 -13.33
CA ARG A 699 -13.82 -20.15 -14.76
C ARG A 699 -14.70 -21.06 -15.60
N ARG A 700 -14.77 -22.37 -15.29
CA ARG A 700 -15.65 -23.33 -15.99
C ARG A 700 -17.11 -22.92 -15.86
N GLN A 701 -17.55 -22.54 -14.67
CA GLN A 701 -18.90 -22.03 -14.44
C GLN A 701 -19.23 -20.85 -15.36
N ARG A 702 -18.36 -19.83 -15.42
CA ARG A 702 -18.59 -18.64 -16.25
C ARG A 702 -18.60 -18.93 -17.74
N THR A 703 -17.76 -19.84 -18.23
CA THR A 703 -17.74 -20.23 -19.65
C THR A 703 -18.89 -21.13 -20.03
N GLY A 704 -19.33 -22.03 -19.12
CA GLY A 704 -20.51 -22.88 -19.30
C GLY A 704 -21.81 -22.08 -19.36
N ALA A 705 -21.97 -21.07 -18.52
CA ALA A 705 -23.12 -20.17 -18.52
C ALA A 705 -23.24 -19.35 -19.83
N GLY A 706 -22.10 -19.00 -20.46
CA GLY A 706 -22.07 -18.30 -21.75
C GLY A 706 -22.47 -19.16 -22.95
N GLN A 707 -22.38 -20.50 -22.87
CA GLN A 707 -22.76 -21.42 -23.94
C GLN A 707 -24.26 -21.76 -23.94
N HIS A 708 -25.00 -21.47 -22.86
CA HIS A 708 -26.44 -21.68 -22.76
C HIS A 708 -27.26 -20.39 -23.00
N ALA A 709 -26.62 -19.26 -23.19
CA ALA A 709 -27.24 -17.95 -23.44
C ALA A 709 -27.10 -17.46 -24.90
N GLY A 710 -26.64 -18.33 -25.84
CA GLY A 710 -26.46 -18.03 -27.25
C GLY A 710 -27.49 -18.73 -28.14
#